data_d4878689140e8faabb4ba0a04a89b27a
#
_entry.id   d4878689140e8faabb4ba0a04a89b27a
#
_cell.length_a   1.000
_cell.length_b   1.000
_cell.length_c   1.000
_cell.angle_alpha   90.00
_cell.angle_beta   90.00
_cell.angle_gamma   90.00
#
_symmetry.space_group_name_H-M   'P 1'
#
loop_
_entity.id
_entity.type
_entity.pdbx_description
1 polymer ?
#
loop_
_entity_poly.entity_id
_entity_poly.type
_entity_poly.pdbx_seq_one_letter_code
_entity_poly.pdbx_strand_id
1 'polypeptide(L)'
;MKKRFLFVILLLVYVCVSAQEKDLDAMMQQRNEYYFSFKLNADDDLSKIARTISVDKVDGDVVVAYANNLNFMEFNKLGHDITLLTPPSLVEEHRMFDGNSRATYEWDSYPTYEAYEEMMFDFAQNHPDKCEIITLGTLSSNRKILVAHINNGVSDGKPKFLYTSTIHGDETTGYIMMLRLIDYLLENQTLPEVQNVLDNIDLFVCPNTNPDGTYHGGNNTVNGATRANAQGIDMNRNFPDMNDGPHPDGNPYATETEWLMDFAQNYQFTMAANYHGGAEVMNYPWDNETDLHVDDAWWQLVSREYADLCHQVNPNYMTFKNNGITNGAQWYMIGGGRQDYMNYYHKCREVTIECSDTKCPSGSQLPNFWNINKNSIFAYMNQCLYGIHGVVTDMNTGAPVSATISISNHDNDYSVVESQMPAGDFHRPIKGGTYNVVVTANGYYPFQQTVTVADGQTVVLNVALEPGEGLIADFNVSSTNVANGGVVNFTDASWGIGINSWSWEFEGAEPSTSSVQNPQGIRYSENGVFGVRLTVTNENGLTDTKYAEGLITVMNSVNMHAGEETTCSSLFYDDGGPNSNYSDNRNYTLTFFPDTEGAKIKVDFLSFNTESNYDYLKIYDGTSTSSAMIGSYTGGNSPGTVVASNAQGALTFNFTSDSYSSEPGWEAVVSCSGLPLEVYAQAESDTLCPGESMHLTAVVSGGNGNFTFDWSPKENLDDFSSMNPVFTAPENGEFTYVVTVSDGEQTNSASVSFFVADCLSTDELPEMEIGVFPNPSSSTIQIMLDHECQYVEISMFNNLGQMVKAVVNSTDISVEDLASGVYLVRIDVDGKQFFRKIFVE
;
A
#
# COMPACT_ATOMS: atom_id res chain seq x y z
N MET A 1 16.17 10.44 -71.51
CA MET A 1 16.61 9.47 -70.47
C MET A 1 16.06 9.80 -69.11
N LYS A 2 16.03 11.03 -68.57
CA LYS A 2 15.51 11.32 -67.25
C LYS A 2 14.00 10.98 -67.00
N LYS A 3 13.11 11.12 -67.98
CA LYS A 3 11.68 10.76 -67.83
C LYS A 3 11.41 9.25 -67.81
N ARG A 4 12.25 8.41 -68.47
CA ARG A 4 12.08 6.95 -68.38
C ARG A 4 12.62 6.38 -67.04
N PHE A 5 13.65 7.02 -66.48
CA PHE A 5 14.20 6.61 -65.17
C PHE A 5 13.22 6.92 -64.02
N LEU A 6 12.53 8.05 -64.09
CA LEU A 6 11.50 8.43 -63.08
C LEU A 6 10.29 7.48 -63.13
N PHE A 7 9.90 7.06 -64.35
CA PHE A 7 8.77 6.11 -64.53
C PHE A 7 9.09 4.70 -64.03
N VAL A 8 10.35 4.24 -64.20
CA VAL A 8 10.82 2.95 -63.68
C VAL A 8 10.92 2.98 -62.14
N ILE A 9 11.38 4.08 -61.51
CA ILE A 9 11.42 4.26 -60.08
C ILE A 9 10.00 4.30 -59.50
N LEU A 10 9.06 5.04 -60.12
CA LEU A 10 7.64 5.08 -59.68
C LEU A 10 6.95 3.71 -59.84
N LEU A 11 7.29 2.95 -60.87
CA LEU A 11 6.74 1.59 -61.08
C LEU A 11 7.31 0.60 -60.07
N LEU A 12 8.63 0.70 -59.73
CA LEU A 12 9.27 -0.11 -58.71
C LEU A 12 8.73 0.21 -57.30
N VAL A 13 8.52 1.48 -56.97
CA VAL A 13 7.87 1.88 -55.69
C VAL A 13 6.44 1.38 -55.63
N TYR A 14 5.67 1.50 -56.71
CA TYR A 14 4.29 1.00 -56.75
C TYR A 14 4.22 -0.52 -56.67
N VAL A 15 5.15 -1.26 -57.26
CA VAL A 15 5.24 -2.73 -57.16
C VAL A 15 5.65 -3.15 -55.75
N CYS A 16 6.59 -2.46 -55.10
CA CYS A 16 6.98 -2.73 -53.70
C CYS A 16 5.86 -2.44 -52.73
N VAL A 17 5.15 -1.30 -52.84
CA VAL A 17 4.01 -0.95 -51.99
C VAL A 17 2.87 -1.97 -52.18
N SER A 18 2.54 -2.35 -53.42
CA SER A 18 1.50 -3.34 -53.70
C SER A 18 1.88 -4.78 -53.28
N ALA A 19 3.16 -5.11 -53.17
CA ALA A 19 3.60 -6.40 -52.63
C ALA A 19 3.46 -6.42 -51.11
N GLN A 20 3.86 -5.35 -50.43
CA GLN A 20 3.74 -5.22 -48.97
C GLN A 20 2.28 -5.20 -48.53
N GLU A 21 1.36 -4.50 -49.21
CA GLU A 21 -0.08 -4.55 -48.95
C GLU A 21 -0.65 -5.97 -49.09
N LYS A 22 -0.22 -6.73 -50.10
CA LYS A 22 -0.68 -8.13 -50.28
C LYS A 22 -0.17 -9.05 -49.20
N ASP A 23 1.02 -8.85 -48.69
CA ASP A 23 1.60 -9.63 -47.60
C ASP A 23 0.89 -9.32 -46.27
N LEU A 24 0.52 -8.05 -46.00
CA LEU A 24 -0.31 -7.62 -44.89
C LEU A 24 -1.74 -8.25 -44.92
N ASP A 25 -2.39 -8.14 -46.09
CA ASP A 25 -3.74 -8.75 -46.29
C ASP A 25 -3.71 -10.27 -46.08
N ALA A 26 -2.68 -10.94 -46.56
CA ALA A 26 -2.51 -12.38 -46.43
C ALA A 26 -2.31 -12.79 -44.95
N MET A 27 -1.48 -12.06 -44.21
CA MET A 27 -1.26 -12.32 -42.79
C MET A 27 -2.53 -12.13 -41.99
N MET A 28 -3.25 -11.03 -42.20
CA MET A 28 -4.52 -10.77 -41.51
C MET A 28 -5.62 -11.81 -41.81
N GLN A 29 -5.76 -12.22 -43.08
CA GLN A 29 -6.74 -13.26 -43.46
C GLN A 29 -6.40 -14.62 -42.89
N GLN A 30 -5.13 -14.93 -42.64
CA GLN A 30 -4.69 -16.21 -42.10
C GLN A 30 -4.68 -16.27 -40.58
N ARG A 31 -4.44 -15.13 -39.89
CA ARG A 31 -4.11 -15.12 -38.47
C ARG A 31 -4.94 -14.17 -37.62
N ASN A 32 -5.71 -13.25 -38.20
CA ASN A 32 -6.39 -12.15 -37.51
C ASN A 32 -5.46 -11.22 -36.72
N GLU A 33 -4.16 -11.31 -36.94
CA GLU A 33 -3.14 -10.48 -36.31
C GLU A 33 -1.95 -10.22 -37.24
N TYR A 34 -1.30 -9.06 -37.08
CA TYR A 34 -0.01 -8.73 -37.68
C TYR A 34 1.10 -9.00 -36.66
N TYR A 35 2.27 -9.46 -37.14
CA TYR A 35 3.50 -9.55 -36.38
C TYR A 35 4.59 -8.80 -37.14
N PHE A 36 5.14 -7.74 -36.51
CA PHE A 36 6.01 -6.79 -37.18
C PHE A 36 6.99 -6.13 -36.24
N SER A 37 8.02 -5.51 -36.79
CA SER A 37 8.92 -4.63 -36.04
C SER A 37 8.91 -3.23 -36.62
N PHE A 38 9.27 -2.26 -35.79
CA PHE A 38 9.48 -0.86 -36.15
C PHE A 38 10.58 -0.25 -35.29
N LYS A 39 11.04 0.96 -35.63
CA LYS A 39 11.99 1.71 -34.81
C LYS A 39 11.31 2.85 -34.08
N LEU A 40 11.67 3.02 -32.79
CA LEU A 40 11.32 4.20 -32.02
C LEU A 40 12.05 5.44 -32.52
N ASN A 41 11.35 6.54 -32.63
CA ASN A 41 11.94 7.86 -32.81
C ASN A 41 12.28 8.46 -31.43
N ALA A 42 13.11 9.50 -31.42
CA ALA A 42 13.55 10.13 -30.16
C ALA A 42 12.41 10.74 -29.31
N ASP A 43 11.29 11.07 -29.94
CA ASP A 43 10.11 11.69 -29.29
C ASP A 43 8.98 10.67 -29.02
N ASP A 44 9.20 9.38 -29.27
CA ASP A 44 8.19 8.34 -29.06
C ASP A 44 8.11 7.93 -27.59
N ASP A 45 6.89 7.80 -27.10
CA ASP A 45 6.56 7.28 -25.79
C ASP A 45 6.11 5.81 -25.93
N LEU A 46 6.97 4.88 -25.51
CA LEU A 46 6.71 3.45 -25.60
C LEU A 46 5.44 3.03 -24.85
N SER A 47 5.16 3.64 -23.70
CA SER A 47 3.96 3.34 -22.90
C SER A 47 2.68 3.74 -23.66
N LYS A 48 2.69 4.85 -24.40
CA LYS A 48 1.57 5.22 -25.26
C LYS A 48 1.41 4.27 -26.45
N ILE A 49 2.52 3.84 -27.05
CA ILE A 49 2.50 2.88 -28.15
C ILE A 49 1.97 1.53 -27.65
N ALA A 50 2.41 1.06 -26.49
CA ALA A 50 1.97 -0.20 -25.86
C ALA A 50 0.48 -0.26 -25.50
N ARG A 51 -0.19 0.91 -25.39
CA ARG A 51 -1.66 1.00 -25.27
C ARG A 51 -2.39 0.85 -26.61
N THR A 52 -1.69 0.98 -27.72
CA THR A 52 -2.26 0.87 -29.08
C THR A 52 -2.00 -0.49 -29.68
N ILE A 53 -0.82 -1.06 -29.47
CA ILE A 53 -0.39 -2.35 -29.99
C ILE A 53 0.21 -3.22 -28.89
N SER A 54 0.18 -4.52 -29.04
CA SER A 54 0.78 -5.46 -28.09
C SER A 54 2.30 -5.55 -28.32
N VAL A 55 3.08 -4.84 -27.51
CA VAL A 55 4.55 -4.92 -27.53
C VAL A 55 4.97 -6.32 -27.08
N ASP A 56 5.82 -6.95 -27.88
CA ASP A 56 6.37 -8.29 -27.64
C ASP A 56 7.81 -8.23 -27.12
N LYS A 57 8.62 -7.40 -27.76
CA LYS A 57 10.04 -7.25 -27.42
C LYS A 57 10.55 -5.86 -27.74
N VAL A 58 11.45 -5.37 -26.88
CA VAL A 58 12.18 -4.12 -27.11
C VAL A 58 13.68 -4.43 -27.09
N ASP A 59 14.40 -4.06 -28.15
CA ASP A 59 15.84 -4.23 -28.24
C ASP A 59 16.45 -2.91 -28.75
N GLY A 60 16.94 -2.11 -27.83
CA GLY A 60 17.36 -0.74 -28.09
C GLY A 60 16.23 0.11 -28.65
N ASP A 61 16.38 0.60 -29.90
CA ASP A 61 15.38 1.38 -30.64
C ASP A 61 14.41 0.53 -31.47
N VAL A 62 14.55 -0.80 -31.47
CA VAL A 62 13.71 -1.71 -32.25
C VAL A 62 12.65 -2.33 -31.35
N VAL A 63 11.38 -2.15 -31.71
CA VAL A 63 10.23 -2.76 -31.08
C VAL A 63 9.65 -3.82 -31.98
N VAL A 64 9.38 -5.00 -31.44
CA VAL A 64 8.59 -6.07 -32.06
C VAL A 64 7.21 -6.07 -31.41
N ALA A 65 6.15 -6.20 -32.21
CA ALA A 65 4.78 -6.10 -31.72
C ALA A 65 3.80 -6.94 -32.51
N TYR A 66 2.67 -7.20 -31.87
CA TYR A 66 1.45 -7.72 -32.48
C TYR A 66 0.37 -6.64 -32.55
N ALA A 67 -0.48 -6.72 -33.55
CA ALA A 67 -1.69 -5.91 -33.62
C ALA A 67 -2.80 -6.61 -34.42
N ASN A 68 -4.04 -6.46 -33.99
CA ASN A 68 -5.20 -6.75 -34.85
C ASN A 68 -5.37 -5.63 -35.88
N ASN A 69 -6.35 -5.75 -36.77
CA ASN A 69 -6.55 -4.78 -37.84
C ASN A 69 -6.86 -3.37 -37.32
N LEU A 70 -7.66 -3.23 -36.27
CA LEU A 70 -8.04 -1.92 -35.70
C LEU A 70 -6.82 -1.25 -35.07
N ASN A 71 -6.12 -1.95 -34.22
CA ASN A 71 -4.93 -1.47 -33.52
C ASN A 71 -3.80 -1.13 -34.49
N PHE A 72 -3.64 -1.93 -35.54
CA PHE A 72 -2.66 -1.67 -36.58
C PHE A 72 -2.97 -0.41 -37.40
N MET A 73 -4.25 -0.17 -37.70
CA MET A 73 -4.68 1.06 -38.36
C MET A 73 -4.43 2.31 -37.51
N GLU A 74 -4.65 2.23 -36.20
CA GLU A 74 -4.34 3.32 -35.27
C GLU A 74 -2.83 3.56 -35.19
N PHE A 75 -2.04 2.50 -35.04
CA PHE A 75 -0.59 2.55 -34.99
C PHE A 75 0.00 3.17 -36.27
N ASN A 76 -0.51 2.82 -37.46
CA ASN A 76 -0.05 3.38 -38.72
C ASN A 76 -0.19 4.91 -38.82
N LYS A 77 -1.06 5.54 -38.05
CA LYS A 77 -1.19 7.01 -37.99
C LYS A 77 0.04 7.67 -37.37
N LEU A 78 0.87 6.92 -36.64
CA LEU A 78 2.12 7.39 -36.05
C LEU A 78 3.22 7.52 -37.11
N GLY A 79 3.08 6.87 -38.31
CA GLY A 79 3.96 7.01 -39.45
C GLY A 79 5.28 6.26 -39.37
N HIS A 80 5.38 5.22 -38.56
CA HIS A 80 6.56 4.37 -38.48
C HIS A 80 6.71 3.48 -39.73
N ASP A 81 7.94 3.28 -40.18
CA ASP A 81 8.27 2.26 -41.15
C ASP A 81 8.26 0.88 -40.47
N ILE A 82 7.42 -0.02 -40.97
CA ILE A 82 7.29 -1.38 -40.44
C ILE A 82 8.04 -2.42 -41.29
N THR A 83 8.46 -3.49 -40.60
CA THR A 83 8.93 -4.72 -41.24
C THR A 83 8.09 -5.89 -40.75
N LEU A 84 7.41 -6.58 -41.67
CA LEU A 84 6.69 -7.80 -41.31
C LEU A 84 7.64 -8.92 -40.92
N LEU A 85 7.33 -9.64 -39.86
CA LEU A 85 8.13 -10.74 -39.34
C LEU A 85 7.38 -12.08 -39.50
N THR A 86 8.14 -13.18 -39.52
CA THR A 86 7.56 -14.52 -39.42
C THR A 86 7.14 -14.75 -37.97
N PRO A 87 5.85 -15.03 -37.68
CA PRO A 87 5.42 -15.34 -36.32
C PRO A 87 6.16 -16.51 -35.68
N PRO A 88 6.45 -16.48 -34.39
CA PRO A 88 7.23 -17.52 -33.70
C PRO A 88 6.68 -18.95 -33.90
N SER A 89 5.38 -19.12 -33.92
CA SER A 89 4.69 -20.42 -34.11
C SER A 89 4.78 -20.98 -35.54
N LEU A 90 5.37 -20.22 -36.49
CA LEU A 90 5.60 -20.65 -37.89
C LEU A 90 7.10 -20.83 -38.22
N VAL A 91 7.99 -20.62 -37.24
CA VAL A 91 9.43 -20.73 -37.48
C VAL A 91 9.88 -22.17 -37.66
N GLU A 92 9.26 -23.09 -36.93
CA GLU A 92 9.53 -24.52 -37.02
C GLU A 92 8.27 -25.37 -36.91
N GLU A 93 8.29 -26.63 -37.38
CA GLU A 93 7.20 -27.57 -37.20
C GLU A 93 7.33 -28.23 -35.83
N HIS A 94 6.20 -28.33 -35.09
CA HIS A 94 6.17 -28.91 -33.77
C HIS A 94 5.69 -30.36 -33.82
N ARG A 95 6.35 -31.21 -33.02
CA ARG A 95 5.93 -32.58 -32.83
C ARG A 95 4.64 -32.62 -32.00
N MET A 96 3.62 -33.27 -32.53
CA MET A 96 2.32 -33.44 -31.90
C MET A 96 2.16 -34.83 -31.31
N PHE A 97 1.39 -34.92 -30.21
CA PHE A 97 0.95 -36.14 -29.56
C PHE A 97 -0.58 -36.29 -29.76
N ASP A 98 -1.02 -37.42 -30.32
CA ASP A 98 -2.41 -37.67 -30.73
C ASP A 98 -3.22 -38.52 -29.74
N GLY A 99 -2.71 -38.84 -28.56
CA GLY A 99 -3.38 -39.62 -27.52
C GLY A 99 -3.28 -41.16 -27.70
N ASN A 100 -2.86 -41.64 -28.86
CA ASN A 100 -2.89 -43.07 -29.18
C ASN A 100 -1.88 -43.97 -28.41
N SER A 101 -1.02 -43.39 -27.58
CA SER A 101 0.06 -44.12 -26.85
C SER A 101 0.29 -43.59 -25.45
N ARG A 102 -0.75 -43.55 -24.61
CA ARG A 102 -0.69 -43.00 -23.24
C ARG A 102 0.40 -43.56 -22.32
N ALA A 103 0.76 -44.81 -22.48
CA ALA A 103 1.77 -45.46 -21.62
C ALA A 103 3.18 -44.85 -21.71
N THR A 104 3.41 -43.88 -22.61
CA THR A 104 4.74 -43.35 -22.94
C THR A 104 4.76 -41.90 -23.36
N TYR A 105 3.88 -41.03 -22.80
CA TYR A 105 3.98 -39.59 -23.08
C TYR A 105 5.17 -38.98 -22.33
N GLU A 106 6.23 -38.66 -23.07
CA GLU A 106 7.52 -38.23 -22.53
C GLU A 106 7.61 -36.72 -22.27
N TRP A 107 6.51 -36.00 -22.43
CA TRP A 107 6.41 -34.52 -22.30
C TRP A 107 7.34 -33.77 -23.27
N ASP A 108 7.68 -34.38 -24.40
CA ASP A 108 8.58 -33.84 -25.45
C ASP A 108 7.84 -33.44 -26.74
N SER A 109 6.54 -33.28 -26.66
CA SER A 109 5.65 -32.95 -27.78
C SER A 109 4.42 -32.21 -27.26
N TYR A 110 3.68 -31.57 -28.15
CA TYR A 110 2.42 -30.89 -27.82
C TYR A 110 1.24 -31.84 -28.06
N PRO A 111 0.22 -31.89 -27.19
CA PRO A 111 -0.97 -32.67 -27.47
C PRO A 111 -1.78 -32.03 -28.60
N THR A 112 -2.47 -32.82 -29.41
CA THR A 112 -3.59 -32.33 -30.22
C THR A 112 -4.68 -31.82 -29.26
N TYR A 113 -5.62 -30.99 -29.75
CA TYR A 113 -6.68 -30.49 -28.88
C TYR A 113 -7.50 -31.66 -28.29
N GLU A 114 -7.82 -32.68 -29.09
CA GLU A 114 -8.54 -33.85 -28.62
C GLU A 114 -7.75 -34.64 -27.55
N ALA A 115 -6.44 -34.79 -27.74
CA ALA A 115 -5.59 -35.44 -26.76
C ALA A 115 -5.49 -34.62 -25.45
N TYR A 116 -5.41 -33.29 -25.53
CA TYR A 116 -5.48 -32.39 -24.39
C TYR A 116 -6.79 -32.53 -23.61
N GLU A 117 -7.92 -32.47 -24.32
CA GLU A 117 -9.24 -32.62 -23.70
C GLU A 117 -9.37 -33.99 -23.02
N GLU A 118 -8.95 -35.05 -23.69
CA GLU A 118 -8.93 -36.42 -23.15
C GLU A 118 -8.04 -36.50 -21.92
N MET A 119 -6.79 -35.98 -21.94
CA MET A 119 -5.88 -35.96 -20.79
C MET A 119 -6.51 -35.28 -19.59
N MET A 120 -7.13 -34.10 -19.77
CA MET A 120 -7.75 -33.38 -18.66
C MET A 120 -8.86 -34.19 -18.00
N PHE A 121 -9.77 -34.78 -18.77
CA PHE A 121 -10.85 -35.60 -18.19
C PHE A 121 -10.37 -36.91 -17.58
N ASP A 122 -9.30 -37.47 -18.09
CA ASP A 122 -8.71 -38.70 -17.52
C ASP A 122 -8.04 -38.47 -16.19
N PHE A 123 -7.46 -37.30 -15.94
CA PHE A 123 -6.96 -36.95 -14.62
C PHE A 123 -8.05 -37.09 -13.56
N ALA A 124 -9.23 -36.54 -13.81
CA ALA A 124 -10.35 -36.69 -12.89
C ALA A 124 -10.92 -38.11 -12.86
N GLN A 125 -10.99 -38.81 -14.01
CA GLN A 125 -11.50 -40.18 -14.05
C GLN A 125 -10.60 -41.16 -13.28
N ASN A 126 -9.27 -40.97 -13.34
CA ASN A 126 -8.32 -41.87 -12.70
C ASN A 126 -8.11 -41.53 -11.22
N HIS A 127 -8.33 -40.25 -10.82
CA HIS A 127 -8.14 -39.74 -9.46
C HIS A 127 -9.36 -38.97 -8.94
N PRO A 128 -10.56 -39.58 -8.92
CA PRO A 128 -11.82 -38.88 -8.63
C PRO A 128 -11.93 -38.37 -7.19
N ASP A 129 -11.05 -38.84 -6.28
CA ASP A 129 -10.97 -38.39 -4.89
C ASP A 129 -9.98 -37.22 -4.70
N LYS A 130 -9.27 -36.81 -5.76
CA LYS A 130 -8.23 -35.79 -5.71
C LYS A 130 -8.38 -34.71 -6.76
N CYS A 131 -9.05 -35.00 -7.87
CA CYS A 131 -9.15 -34.12 -9.03
C CYS A 131 -10.55 -34.12 -9.61
N GLU A 132 -11.07 -32.93 -9.88
CA GLU A 132 -12.25 -32.71 -10.72
C GLU A 132 -11.92 -31.72 -11.83
N ILE A 133 -12.64 -31.78 -12.94
CA ILE A 133 -12.46 -30.86 -14.06
C ILE A 133 -13.64 -29.88 -14.11
N ILE A 134 -13.31 -28.60 -13.92
CA ILE A 134 -14.22 -27.48 -14.09
C ILE A 134 -14.11 -27.00 -15.54
N THR A 135 -15.24 -26.94 -16.23
CA THR A 135 -15.31 -26.33 -17.57
C THR A 135 -15.81 -24.90 -17.40
N LEU A 136 -14.95 -23.90 -17.66
CA LEU A 136 -15.34 -22.49 -17.58
C LEU A 136 -16.35 -22.15 -18.69
N GLY A 137 -16.15 -22.72 -19.88
CA GLY A 137 -17.09 -22.58 -20.97
C GLY A 137 -16.66 -23.34 -22.23
N THR A 138 -17.52 -23.32 -23.25
CA THR A 138 -17.28 -23.90 -24.59
C THR A 138 -17.37 -22.81 -25.64
N LEU A 139 -16.27 -22.57 -26.35
CA LEU A 139 -16.16 -21.58 -27.42
C LEU A 139 -16.95 -21.99 -28.68
N SER A 140 -17.12 -21.06 -29.58
CA SER A 140 -17.81 -21.32 -30.87
C SER A 140 -17.11 -22.35 -31.75
N SER A 141 -15.80 -22.54 -31.53
CA SER A 141 -14.99 -23.61 -32.15
C SER A 141 -15.26 -25.01 -31.59
N ASN A 142 -16.07 -25.13 -30.54
CA ASN A 142 -16.26 -26.28 -29.65
C ASN A 142 -15.07 -26.61 -28.76
N ARG A 143 -14.06 -25.74 -28.67
CA ARG A 143 -12.98 -25.89 -27.70
C ARG A 143 -13.43 -25.35 -26.35
N LYS A 144 -12.89 -25.94 -25.28
CA LYS A 144 -13.24 -25.62 -23.88
C LYS A 144 -12.05 -25.04 -23.15
N ILE A 145 -12.33 -24.17 -22.19
CA ILE A 145 -11.36 -23.79 -21.16
C ILE A 145 -11.58 -24.71 -19.96
N LEU A 146 -10.58 -25.51 -19.65
CA LEU A 146 -10.63 -26.56 -18.63
C LEU A 146 -9.68 -26.25 -17.48
N VAL A 147 -10.19 -26.40 -16.26
CA VAL A 147 -9.43 -26.21 -15.01
C VAL A 147 -9.43 -27.51 -14.23
N ALA A 148 -8.28 -28.03 -13.86
CA ALA A 148 -8.16 -29.10 -12.88
C ALA A 148 -8.20 -28.51 -11.47
N HIS A 149 -9.18 -28.89 -10.67
CA HIS A 149 -9.28 -28.58 -9.26
C HIS A 149 -8.75 -29.77 -8.46
N ILE A 150 -7.70 -29.54 -7.67
CA ILE A 150 -6.88 -30.59 -7.06
C ILE A 150 -6.73 -30.34 -5.56
N ASN A 151 -7.12 -31.31 -4.74
CA ASN A 151 -6.95 -31.33 -3.29
C ASN A 151 -7.10 -32.76 -2.73
N ASN A 152 -7.18 -32.91 -1.42
CA ASN A 152 -7.42 -34.20 -0.75
C ASN A 152 -8.91 -34.49 -0.50
N GLY A 153 -9.81 -33.86 -1.26
CA GLY A 153 -11.28 -33.97 -1.09
C GLY A 153 -11.84 -32.99 -0.04
N VAL A 154 -11.03 -32.06 0.47
CA VAL A 154 -11.45 -30.98 1.37
C VAL A 154 -10.91 -29.66 0.85
N SER A 155 -11.77 -28.69 0.60
CA SER A 155 -11.45 -27.33 0.16
C SER A 155 -11.53 -26.31 1.31
N ASP A 156 -12.47 -26.50 2.24
CA ASP A 156 -12.75 -25.54 3.31
C ASP A 156 -11.54 -25.39 4.25
N GLY A 157 -11.20 -24.14 4.58
CA GLY A 157 -10.11 -23.79 5.46
C GLY A 157 -8.72 -23.83 4.84
N LYS A 158 -8.62 -23.97 3.52
CA LYS A 158 -7.36 -23.95 2.77
C LYS A 158 -7.26 -22.68 1.90
N PRO A 159 -6.05 -22.09 1.78
CA PRO A 159 -5.82 -21.04 0.78
C PRO A 159 -6.04 -21.59 -0.63
N LYS A 160 -6.80 -20.83 -1.44
CA LYS A 160 -7.02 -21.16 -2.84
C LYS A 160 -5.90 -20.61 -3.70
N PHE A 161 -5.29 -21.47 -4.50
CA PHE A 161 -4.21 -21.12 -5.39
C PHE A 161 -4.56 -21.43 -6.86
N LEU A 162 -4.30 -20.47 -7.77
CA LEU A 162 -4.58 -20.62 -9.19
C LEU A 162 -3.31 -20.51 -10.04
N TYR A 163 -3.01 -21.57 -10.80
CA TYR A 163 -2.09 -21.48 -11.92
C TYR A 163 -2.86 -21.41 -13.24
N THR A 164 -2.49 -20.44 -14.08
CA THR A 164 -2.97 -20.37 -15.46
C THR A 164 -1.81 -20.29 -16.43
N SER A 165 -2.05 -20.63 -17.69
CA SER A 165 -1.09 -20.47 -18.76
C SER A 165 -1.76 -20.13 -20.08
N THR A 166 -0.94 -19.63 -21.00
CA THR A 166 -1.31 -19.54 -22.42
C THR A 166 -2.49 -18.61 -22.67
N ILE A 167 -2.54 -17.47 -21.94
CA ILE A 167 -3.47 -16.38 -22.25
C ILE A 167 -3.16 -15.82 -23.66
N HIS A 168 -1.88 -15.81 -24.05
CA HIS A 168 -1.45 -15.68 -25.45
C HIS A 168 -1.28 -17.08 -26.03
N GLY A 169 -2.04 -17.39 -27.09
CA GLY A 169 -2.10 -18.74 -27.59
C GLY A 169 -0.79 -19.28 -28.17
N ASP A 170 0.13 -18.42 -28.56
CA ASP A 170 1.45 -18.76 -29.09
C ASP A 170 2.55 -18.94 -28.01
N GLU A 171 2.20 -18.78 -26.71
CA GLU A 171 3.11 -18.93 -25.56
C GLU A 171 2.89 -20.28 -24.89
N THR A 172 3.43 -21.34 -25.48
CA THR A 172 3.00 -22.71 -25.20
C THR A 172 3.85 -23.48 -24.19
N THR A 173 4.93 -22.88 -23.65
CA THR A 173 5.80 -23.54 -22.66
C THR A 173 5.06 -23.82 -21.36
N GLY A 174 4.38 -22.81 -20.81
CA GLY A 174 3.58 -22.92 -19.60
C GLY A 174 2.44 -23.94 -19.73
N TYR A 175 1.83 -24.05 -20.92
CA TYR A 175 0.80 -25.05 -21.23
C TYR A 175 1.23 -26.47 -20.85
N ILE A 176 2.40 -26.89 -21.35
CA ILE A 176 2.91 -28.23 -21.09
C ILE A 176 3.40 -28.39 -19.64
N MET A 177 3.99 -27.34 -19.07
CA MET A 177 4.40 -27.39 -17.66
C MET A 177 3.21 -27.55 -16.71
N MET A 178 2.08 -26.90 -16.99
CA MET A 178 0.87 -27.00 -16.16
C MET A 178 0.19 -28.35 -16.33
N LEU A 179 0.11 -28.91 -17.53
CA LEU A 179 -0.35 -30.30 -17.72
C LEU A 179 0.53 -31.28 -16.94
N ARG A 180 1.83 -31.10 -16.99
CA ARG A 180 2.79 -31.95 -16.27
C ARG A 180 2.71 -31.75 -14.76
N LEU A 181 2.37 -30.57 -14.29
CA LEU A 181 2.15 -30.32 -12.85
C LEU A 181 0.96 -31.16 -12.35
N ILE A 182 -0.17 -31.15 -13.10
CA ILE A 182 -1.35 -31.97 -12.76
C ILE A 182 -0.97 -33.45 -12.69
N ASP A 183 -0.35 -33.97 -13.74
CA ASP A 183 0.13 -35.37 -13.78
C ASP A 183 1.06 -35.69 -12.63
N TYR A 184 2.06 -34.83 -12.37
CA TYR A 184 3.03 -35.04 -11.30
C TYR A 184 2.38 -35.10 -9.92
N LEU A 185 1.42 -34.22 -9.62
CA LEU A 185 0.70 -34.22 -8.35
C LEU A 185 -0.15 -35.48 -8.16
N LEU A 186 -0.83 -35.91 -9.21
CA LEU A 186 -1.74 -37.05 -9.14
C LEU A 186 -1.01 -38.43 -9.10
N GLU A 187 0.12 -38.52 -9.80
CA GLU A 187 0.89 -39.79 -9.86
C GLU A 187 1.90 -39.94 -8.71
N ASN A 188 2.24 -38.84 -7.98
CA ASN A 188 3.27 -38.84 -6.95
C ASN A 188 2.74 -38.49 -5.55
N GLN A 189 1.52 -38.90 -5.22
CA GLN A 189 0.81 -38.53 -3.98
C GLN A 189 1.52 -38.87 -2.68
N THR A 190 2.51 -39.78 -2.71
CA THR A 190 3.29 -40.20 -1.52
C THR A 190 4.55 -39.37 -1.27
N LEU A 191 4.90 -38.45 -2.20
CA LEU A 191 6.03 -37.56 -2.00
C LEU A 191 5.66 -36.44 -1.02
N PRO A 192 6.54 -36.07 -0.07
CA PRO A 192 6.21 -35.07 0.95
C PRO A 192 5.78 -33.73 0.40
N GLU A 193 6.42 -33.25 -0.67
CA GLU A 193 6.07 -31.99 -1.33
C GLU A 193 4.69 -32.03 -1.97
N VAL A 194 4.27 -33.18 -2.51
CA VAL A 194 2.95 -33.37 -3.10
C VAL A 194 1.89 -33.51 -2.01
N GLN A 195 2.16 -34.28 -0.95
CA GLN A 195 1.27 -34.40 0.19
C GLN A 195 1.00 -33.02 0.82
N ASN A 196 2.06 -32.19 0.99
CA ASN A 196 1.90 -30.86 1.53
C ASN A 196 0.91 -30.00 0.71
N VAL A 197 0.98 -30.07 -0.62
CA VAL A 197 0.05 -29.38 -1.51
C VAL A 197 -1.37 -29.92 -1.34
N LEU A 198 -1.57 -31.23 -1.49
CA LEU A 198 -2.88 -31.87 -1.43
C LEU A 198 -3.59 -31.66 -0.08
N ASP A 199 -2.83 -31.62 1.02
CA ASP A 199 -3.37 -31.50 2.37
C ASP A 199 -3.66 -30.05 2.77
N ASN A 200 -2.89 -29.06 2.26
CA ASN A 200 -2.91 -27.72 2.78
C ASN A 200 -3.34 -26.63 1.76
N ILE A 201 -3.43 -26.96 0.48
CA ILE A 201 -3.78 -26.00 -0.58
C ILE A 201 -4.99 -26.52 -1.35
N ASP A 202 -5.90 -25.62 -1.67
CA ASP A 202 -6.99 -25.85 -2.62
C ASP A 202 -6.53 -25.33 -3.99
N LEU A 203 -6.03 -26.25 -4.84
CA LEU A 203 -5.27 -25.90 -6.03
C LEU A 203 -6.11 -25.99 -7.30
N PHE A 204 -6.02 -24.95 -8.11
CA PHE A 204 -6.66 -24.86 -9.44
C PHE A 204 -5.57 -24.67 -10.51
N VAL A 205 -5.62 -25.48 -11.56
CA VAL A 205 -4.66 -25.41 -12.66
C VAL A 205 -5.37 -25.37 -13.99
N CYS A 206 -5.22 -24.26 -14.73
CA CYS A 206 -5.76 -24.05 -16.07
C CYS A 206 -4.60 -24.04 -17.08
N PRO A 207 -4.31 -25.15 -17.77
CA PRO A 207 -3.14 -25.23 -18.66
C PRO A 207 -3.26 -24.34 -19.89
N ASN A 208 -4.48 -24.10 -20.40
CA ASN A 208 -4.69 -23.34 -21.62
C ASN A 208 -5.94 -22.45 -21.50
N THR A 209 -5.73 -21.15 -21.34
CA THR A 209 -6.80 -20.15 -21.25
C THR A 209 -7.23 -19.57 -22.61
N ASN A 210 -6.46 -19.86 -23.69
CA ASN A 210 -6.73 -19.40 -25.05
C ASN A 210 -6.61 -20.57 -26.07
N PRO A 211 -7.50 -21.57 -25.99
CA PRO A 211 -7.39 -22.73 -26.89
C PRO A 211 -7.63 -22.39 -28.37
N ASP A 212 -8.36 -21.31 -28.67
CA ASP A 212 -8.58 -20.89 -30.06
C ASP A 212 -7.33 -20.21 -30.63
N GLY A 213 -6.60 -19.45 -29.84
CA GLY A 213 -5.29 -18.93 -30.23
C GLY A 213 -4.24 -20.05 -30.36
N THR A 214 -4.16 -20.96 -29.38
CA THR A 214 -3.19 -22.06 -29.38
C THR A 214 -3.39 -23.00 -30.60
N TYR A 215 -4.61 -23.37 -30.88
CA TYR A 215 -4.94 -24.27 -31.99
C TYR A 215 -5.52 -23.53 -33.20
N HIS A 216 -5.04 -22.29 -33.42
CA HIS A 216 -5.50 -21.50 -34.57
C HIS A 216 -5.22 -22.19 -35.90
N GLY A 217 -4.08 -22.90 -36.05
CA GLY A 217 -3.73 -23.68 -37.22
C GLY A 217 -4.55 -24.97 -37.41
N GLY A 218 -5.41 -25.33 -36.45
CA GLY A 218 -6.24 -26.55 -36.43
C GLY A 218 -5.98 -27.41 -35.20
N ASN A 219 -6.94 -28.27 -34.85
CA ASN A 219 -6.87 -29.08 -33.62
C ASN A 219 -5.67 -30.05 -33.54
N ASN A 220 -5.08 -30.37 -34.67
CA ASN A 220 -3.98 -31.34 -34.77
C ASN A 220 -2.57 -30.69 -34.66
N THR A 221 -2.49 -29.38 -34.45
CA THR A 221 -1.20 -28.68 -34.46
C THR A 221 -1.24 -27.40 -33.64
N VAL A 222 -0.10 -27.08 -33.01
CA VAL A 222 0.20 -25.75 -32.45
C VAL A 222 0.94 -24.83 -33.45
N ASN A 223 1.31 -25.35 -34.64
CA ASN A 223 1.87 -24.54 -35.69
C ASN A 223 0.82 -23.52 -36.15
N GLY A 224 1.22 -22.27 -36.24
CA GLY A 224 0.31 -21.19 -36.59
C GLY A 224 -0.50 -20.65 -35.41
N ALA A 225 -0.20 -21.06 -34.18
CA ALA A 225 -0.78 -20.45 -32.99
C ALA A 225 -0.64 -18.92 -33.00
N THR A 226 -1.68 -18.20 -32.52
CA THR A 226 -1.75 -16.74 -32.48
C THR A 226 -1.63 -16.22 -31.06
N ARG A 227 -1.11 -15.01 -30.88
CA ARG A 227 -1.12 -14.32 -29.60
C ARG A 227 -2.55 -14.05 -29.14
N ALA A 228 -3.33 -13.44 -30.01
CA ALA A 228 -4.72 -13.09 -29.78
C ALA A 228 -5.66 -14.32 -29.79
N ASN A 229 -6.87 -14.15 -29.27
CA ASN A 229 -7.94 -15.13 -29.38
C ASN A 229 -8.56 -15.17 -30.82
N ALA A 230 -9.62 -15.96 -31.01
CA ALA A 230 -10.29 -16.10 -32.31
C ALA A 230 -10.84 -14.77 -32.87
N GLN A 231 -11.15 -13.79 -32.02
CA GLN A 231 -11.63 -12.46 -32.40
C GLN A 231 -10.50 -11.46 -32.69
N GLY A 232 -9.25 -11.85 -32.55
CA GLY A 232 -8.10 -10.97 -32.66
C GLY A 232 -7.92 -10.03 -31.45
N ILE A 233 -8.46 -10.40 -30.28
CA ILE A 233 -8.33 -9.66 -29.03
C ILE A 233 -7.13 -10.21 -28.24
N ASP A 234 -6.21 -9.33 -27.85
CA ASP A 234 -5.18 -9.63 -26.84
C ASP A 234 -5.85 -9.65 -25.47
N MET A 235 -6.10 -10.85 -24.93
CA MET A 235 -6.83 -10.97 -23.67
C MET A 235 -6.06 -10.38 -22.48
N ASN A 236 -4.71 -10.28 -22.55
CA ASN A 236 -3.93 -9.62 -21.51
C ASN A 236 -3.85 -8.09 -21.70
N ARG A 237 -4.82 -7.50 -22.38
CA ARG A 237 -5.12 -6.06 -22.50
C ARG A 237 -6.62 -5.81 -22.32
N ASN A 238 -7.40 -6.84 -22.04
CA ASN A 238 -8.86 -6.84 -22.11
C ASN A 238 -9.54 -6.98 -20.74
N PHE A 239 -8.78 -6.95 -19.63
CA PHE A 239 -9.34 -6.89 -18.28
C PHE A 239 -9.62 -5.44 -17.85
N PRO A 240 -10.55 -5.20 -16.92
CA PRO A 240 -10.67 -3.90 -16.25
C PRO A 240 -9.34 -3.47 -15.64
N ASP A 241 -9.05 -2.19 -15.77
CA ASP A 241 -7.80 -1.60 -15.31
C ASP A 241 -8.06 -0.46 -14.31
N MET A 242 -7.25 -0.36 -13.27
CA MET A 242 -7.42 0.63 -12.20
C MET A 242 -7.23 2.07 -12.69
N ASN A 243 -6.41 2.30 -13.73
CA ASN A 243 -6.10 3.60 -14.28
C ASN A 243 -6.82 3.89 -15.59
N ASP A 244 -6.94 2.86 -16.48
CA ASP A 244 -7.50 3.00 -17.83
C ASP A 244 -8.98 2.59 -17.92
N GLY A 245 -9.57 2.13 -16.80
CA GLY A 245 -11.01 1.85 -16.69
C GLY A 245 -11.43 0.45 -17.19
N PRO A 246 -12.74 0.23 -17.43
CA PRO A 246 -13.27 -1.11 -17.69
C PRO A 246 -12.89 -1.69 -19.05
N HIS A 247 -12.55 -0.88 -20.04
CA HIS A 247 -12.21 -1.33 -21.40
C HIS A 247 -10.94 -0.61 -21.90
N PRO A 248 -9.76 -0.93 -21.36
CA PRO A 248 -8.52 -0.21 -21.67
C PRO A 248 -8.07 -0.38 -23.12
N ASP A 249 -8.38 -1.52 -23.75
CA ASP A 249 -8.09 -1.82 -25.16
C ASP A 249 -9.18 -1.34 -26.14
N GLY A 250 -10.27 -0.74 -25.62
CA GLY A 250 -11.40 -0.27 -26.42
C GLY A 250 -12.28 -1.35 -27.03
N ASN A 251 -12.04 -2.64 -26.72
CA ASN A 251 -12.85 -3.76 -27.19
C ASN A 251 -13.90 -4.14 -26.12
N PRO A 252 -15.00 -4.83 -26.53
CA PRO A 252 -15.80 -5.61 -25.58
C PRO A 252 -14.94 -6.69 -24.92
N TYR A 253 -15.33 -7.14 -23.75
CA TYR A 253 -14.64 -8.30 -23.16
C TYR A 253 -14.75 -9.51 -24.07
N ALA A 254 -13.62 -10.21 -24.24
CA ALA A 254 -13.64 -11.51 -24.88
C ALA A 254 -14.41 -12.52 -24.00
N THR A 255 -15.06 -13.48 -24.60
CA THR A 255 -15.79 -14.52 -23.86
C THR A 255 -14.89 -15.24 -22.85
N GLU A 256 -13.64 -15.49 -23.23
CA GLU A 256 -12.61 -16.08 -22.38
C GLU A 256 -12.27 -15.17 -21.20
N THR A 257 -12.17 -13.84 -21.42
CA THR A 257 -11.94 -12.84 -20.37
C THR A 257 -13.12 -12.82 -19.40
N GLU A 258 -14.38 -12.78 -19.87
CA GLU A 258 -15.56 -12.84 -19.02
C GLU A 258 -15.58 -14.10 -18.14
N TRP A 259 -15.29 -15.27 -18.70
CA TRP A 259 -15.24 -16.51 -17.91
C TRP A 259 -14.12 -16.53 -16.86
N LEU A 260 -12.97 -15.96 -17.17
CA LEU A 260 -11.86 -15.84 -16.21
C LEU A 260 -12.20 -14.85 -15.09
N MET A 261 -12.89 -13.74 -15.40
CA MET A 261 -13.39 -12.79 -14.39
C MET A 261 -14.44 -13.44 -13.48
N ASP A 262 -15.43 -14.13 -14.05
CA ASP A 262 -16.46 -14.88 -13.30
C ASP A 262 -15.81 -15.96 -12.40
N PHE A 263 -14.79 -16.63 -12.91
CA PHE A 263 -14.07 -17.64 -12.16
C PHE A 263 -13.32 -17.03 -10.96
N ALA A 264 -12.63 -15.93 -11.16
CA ALA A 264 -11.95 -15.20 -10.09
C ALA A 264 -12.94 -14.71 -9.02
N GLN A 265 -14.08 -14.15 -9.44
CA GLN A 265 -15.14 -13.66 -8.54
C GLN A 265 -15.74 -14.78 -7.69
N ASN A 266 -15.95 -15.96 -8.28
CA ASN A 266 -16.63 -17.06 -7.60
C ASN A 266 -15.73 -17.81 -6.61
N TYR A 267 -14.42 -17.88 -6.86
CA TYR A 267 -13.51 -18.68 -6.02
C TYR A 267 -12.65 -17.86 -5.05
N GLN A 268 -12.44 -16.56 -5.28
CA GLN A 268 -11.68 -15.67 -4.40
C GLN A 268 -10.31 -16.26 -4.03
N PHE A 269 -9.41 -16.30 -5.00
CA PHE A 269 -8.07 -16.89 -4.83
C PHE A 269 -7.19 -16.06 -3.89
N THR A 270 -6.46 -16.74 -3.03
CA THR A 270 -5.44 -16.12 -2.16
C THR A 270 -4.22 -15.70 -2.98
N MET A 271 -3.73 -16.59 -3.85
CA MET A 271 -2.59 -16.34 -4.74
C MET A 271 -2.81 -16.96 -6.11
N ALA A 272 -2.15 -16.39 -7.11
CA ALA A 272 -2.15 -16.93 -8.45
C ALA A 272 -0.82 -16.67 -9.18
N ALA A 273 -0.62 -17.37 -10.30
CA ALA A 273 0.39 -17.03 -11.28
C ALA A 273 -0.09 -17.33 -12.69
N ASN A 274 0.27 -16.44 -13.62
CA ASN A 274 -0.04 -16.57 -15.02
C ASN A 274 1.25 -16.81 -15.82
N TYR A 275 1.36 -17.97 -16.49
CA TYR A 275 2.52 -18.33 -17.28
C TYR A 275 2.44 -17.76 -18.69
N HIS A 276 3.49 -17.04 -19.05
CA HIS A 276 3.76 -16.42 -20.36
C HIS A 276 5.06 -16.96 -21.00
N GLY A 277 5.39 -16.45 -22.16
CA GLY A 277 6.62 -16.69 -22.88
C GLY A 277 6.95 -15.59 -23.86
N GLY A 278 8.24 -15.49 -24.21
CA GLY A 278 8.85 -14.41 -24.99
C GLY A 278 9.98 -13.75 -24.22
N ALA A 279 10.08 -14.04 -22.92
CA ALA A 279 11.16 -13.64 -22.03
C ALA A 279 11.36 -14.71 -20.95
N GLU A 280 12.39 -14.53 -20.11
CA GLU A 280 12.66 -15.35 -18.93
C GLU A 280 12.80 -14.45 -17.69
N VAL A 281 11.68 -14.10 -17.06
CA VAL A 281 11.61 -13.18 -15.92
C VAL A 281 10.31 -13.38 -15.13
N MET A 282 10.35 -13.19 -13.82
CA MET A 282 9.16 -13.10 -12.98
C MET A 282 8.78 -11.62 -12.82
N ASN A 283 7.62 -11.26 -13.34
CA ASN A 283 7.04 -9.92 -13.28
C ASN A 283 6.02 -9.84 -12.15
N TYR A 284 6.15 -8.83 -11.28
CA TYR A 284 5.26 -8.60 -10.14
C TYR A 284 4.61 -7.20 -10.21
N PRO A 285 3.46 -6.99 -9.53
CA PRO A 285 2.68 -5.76 -9.62
C PRO A 285 3.47 -4.49 -9.27
N TRP A 286 3.13 -3.37 -9.90
CA TRP A 286 2.05 -3.18 -10.86
C TRP A 286 2.58 -3.14 -12.29
N ASP A 287 1.68 -3.43 -13.28
CA ASP A 287 1.99 -3.27 -14.71
C ASP A 287 1.61 -1.87 -15.22
N ASN A 288 0.58 -1.23 -14.65
CA ASN A 288 0.05 0.08 -15.09
C ASN A 288 0.04 1.15 -13.98
N GLU A 289 0.91 1.03 -12.99
CA GLU A 289 1.07 2.03 -11.92
C GLU A 289 2.54 2.15 -11.52
N THR A 290 3.03 3.38 -11.36
CA THR A 290 4.42 3.65 -10.95
C THR A 290 4.63 3.56 -9.45
N ASP A 291 3.59 3.84 -8.66
CA ASP A 291 3.63 3.65 -7.22
C ASP A 291 3.71 2.17 -6.90
N LEU A 292 4.62 1.81 -6.00
CA LEU A 292 4.83 0.42 -5.66
C LEU A 292 3.64 -0.15 -4.88
N HIS A 293 3.36 -1.42 -5.08
CA HIS A 293 2.40 -2.15 -4.26
C HIS A 293 2.83 -2.11 -2.78
N VAL A 294 1.89 -1.98 -1.83
CA VAL A 294 2.22 -1.92 -0.39
C VAL A 294 3.02 -3.13 0.11
N ASP A 295 2.81 -4.30 -0.51
CA ASP A 295 3.57 -5.52 -0.25
C ASP A 295 4.82 -5.66 -1.17
N ASP A 296 5.36 -4.60 -1.78
CA ASP A 296 6.47 -4.66 -2.76
C ASP A 296 7.67 -5.46 -2.25
N ALA A 297 8.06 -5.25 -1.00
CA ALA A 297 9.16 -6.00 -0.38
C ALA A 297 8.88 -7.52 -0.25
N TRP A 298 7.62 -7.93 -0.15
CA TRP A 298 7.23 -9.34 -0.20
C TRP A 298 7.26 -9.86 -1.64
N TRP A 299 6.79 -9.07 -2.60
CA TRP A 299 6.86 -9.41 -4.02
C TRP A 299 8.29 -9.68 -4.48
N GLN A 300 9.23 -8.80 -4.10
CA GLN A 300 10.64 -8.99 -4.38
C GLN A 300 11.20 -10.28 -3.74
N LEU A 301 10.82 -10.57 -2.49
CA LEU A 301 11.26 -11.76 -1.77
C LEU A 301 10.83 -13.04 -2.51
N VAL A 302 9.54 -13.19 -2.81
CA VAL A 302 9.00 -14.43 -3.40
C VAL A 302 9.42 -14.60 -4.86
N SER A 303 9.52 -13.48 -5.61
CA SER A 303 10.02 -13.49 -6.98
C SER A 303 11.50 -13.88 -7.04
N ARG A 304 12.30 -13.38 -6.10
CA ARG A 304 13.71 -13.74 -5.98
C ARG A 304 13.89 -15.21 -5.63
N GLU A 305 13.10 -15.75 -4.71
CA GLU A 305 13.12 -17.18 -4.38
C GLU A 305 12.84 -18.03 -5.62
N TYR A 306 11.83 -17.67 -6.43
CA TYR A 306 11.52 -18.37 -7.67
C TYR A 306 12.73 -18.40 -8.62
N ALA A 307 13.28 -17.23 -8.93
CA ALA A 307 14.41 -17.11 -9.84
C ALA A 307 15.67 -17.82 -9.33
N ASP A 308 15.98 -17.72 -8.03
CA ASP A 308 17.15 -18.35 -7.42
C ASP A 308 17.06 -19.88 -7.44
N LEU A 309 15.87 -20.45 -7.26
CA LEU A 309 15.65 -21.90 -7.40
C LEU A 309 15.83 -22.36 -8.85
N CYS A 310 15.40 -21.58 -9.82
CA CYS A 310 15.71 -21.83 -11.23
C CYS A 310 17.21 -21.78 -11.49
N HIS A 311 17.93 -20.78 -10.94
CA HIS A 311 19.39 -20.65 -11.08
C HIS A 311 20.18 -21.81 -10.50
N GLN A 312 19.67 -22.45 -9.42
CA GLN A 312 20.31 -23.67 -8.87
C GLN A 312 20.33 -24.82 -9.86
N VAL A 313 19.36 -24.88 -10.79
CA VAL A 313 19.29 -25.90 -11.84
C VAL A 313 20.00 -25.44 -13.11
N ASN A 314 19.78 -24.20 -13.54
CA ASN A 314 20.38 -23.59 -14.70
C ASN A 314 20.74 -22.12 -14.42
N PRO A 315 22.01 -21.81 -14.12
CA PRO A 315 22.43 -20.43 -13.79
C PRO A 315 22.26 -19.41 -14.92
N ASN A 316 22.01 -19.83 -16.15
CA ASN A 316 21.81 -18.95 -17.30
C ASN A 316 20.32 -18.75 -17.64
N TYR A 317 19.43 -19.34 -16.92
CA TYR A 317 17.98 -19.17 -17.09
C TYR A 317 17.45 -18.07 -16.18
N MET A 318 16.47 -17.29 -16.62
CA MET A 318 15.90 -16.16 -15.85
C MET A 318 16.96 -15.14 -15.40
N THR A 319 17.84 -14.73 -16.31
CA THR A 319 18.84 -13.68 -16.00
C THR A 319 18.47 -12.31 -16.55
N PHE A 320 17.37 -12.22 -17.29
CA PHE A 320 16.84 -10.98 -17.83
C PHE A 320 16.32 -10.07 -16.70
N LYS A 321 16.50 -8.74 -16.82
CA LYS A 321 16.11 -7.74 -15.80
C LYS A 321 16.55 -8.17 -14.39
N ASN A 322 17.13 -7.35 -13.61
CA ASN A 322 17.52 -7.59 -12.21
C ASN A 322 17.72 -9.09 -11.84
N ASN A 323 18.43 -9.85 -12.70
CA ASN A 323 18.69 -11.28 -12.55
C ASN A 323 17.41 -12.12 -12.36
N GLY A 324 16.40 -11.89 -13.19
CA GLY A 324 15.20 -12.73 -13.32
C GLY A 324 13.97 -12.23 -12.58
N ILE A 325 13.95 -11.00 -12.07
CA ILE A 325 12.75 -10.39 -11.50
C ILE A 325 12.59 -8.94 -11.95
N THR A 326 11.36 -8.46 -12.09
CA THR A 326 11.07 -7.07 -12.41
C THR A 326 9.70 -6.66 -11.88
N ASN A 327 9.58 -5.37 -11.48
CA ASN A 327 8.27 -4.74 -11.40
C ASN A 327 7.77 -4.47 -12.82
N GLY A 328 6.47 -4.61 -13.08
CA GLY A 328 5.90 -4.51 -14.41
C GLY A 328 6.06 -3.14 -15.03
N ALA A 329 5.70 -2.08 -14.33
CA ALA A 329 5.83 -0.71 -14.82
C ALA A 329 7.29 -0.30 -15.10
N GLN A 330 8.24 -0.86 -14.36
CA GLN A 330 9.68 -0.67 -14.62
C GLN A 330 10.17 -1.43 -15.86
N TRP A 331 9.42 -2.41 -16.33
CA TRP A 331 9.70 -3.06 -17.60
C TRP A 331 9.15 -2.22 -18.77
N TYR A 332 7.85 -2.13 -18.88
CA TYR A 332 7.07 -1.17 -19.67
C TYR A 332 5.60 -1.22 -19.25
N MET A 333 4.94 -0.08 -19.18
CA MET A 333 3.58 0.01 -18.72
C MET A 333 2.58 -0.55 -19.72
N ILE A 334 1.62 -1.33 -19.23
CA ILE A 334 0.50 -1.87 -20.00
C ILE A 334 -0.79 -1.70 -19.24
N GLY A 335 -1.89 -1.34 -19.91
CA GLY A 335 -3.24 -1.32 -19.35
C GLY A 335 -3.99 -2.61 -19.67
N GLY A 336 -4.93 -2.99 -18.80
CA GLY A 336 -5.82 -4.15 -18.99
C GLY A 336 -5.17 -5.50 -18.83
N GLY A 337 -4.03 -5.55 -18.14
CA GLY A 337 -3.34 -6.79 -17.80
C GLY A 337 -4.09 -7.60 -16.73
N ARG A 338 -4.04 -8.92 -16.84
CA ARG A 338 -4.67 -9.81 -15.87
C ARG A 338 -4.04 -9.72 -14.48
N GLN A 339 -2.71 -9.55 -14.40
CA GLN A 339 -1.99 -9.41 -13.14
C GLN A 339 -2.55 -8.28 -12.27
N ASP A 340 -2.69 -7.08 -12.83
CA ASP A 340 -3.21 -5.92 -12.10
C ASP A 340 -4.69 -6.11 -11.75
N TYR A 341 -5.49 -6.70 -12.67
CA TYR A 341 -6.87 -7.02 -12.40
C TYR A 341 -7.05 -7.94 -11.19
N MET A 342 -6.30 -9.03 -11.09
CA MET A 342 -6.38 -9.98 -9.98
C MET A 342 -5.94 -9.34 -8.66
N ASN A 343 -4.86 -8.57 -8.67
CA ASN A 343 -4.35 -7.90 -7.47
C ASN A 343 -5.29 -6.79 -6.99
N TYR A 344 -5.77 -5.92 -7.88
CA TYR A 344 -6.54 -4.74 -7.50
C TYR A 344 -8.00 -5.07 -7.17
N TYR A 345 -8.69 -5.79 -8.06
CA TYR A 345 -10.12 -6.04 -7.91
C TYR A 345 -10.44 -7.27 -7.05
N HIS A 346 -9.58 -8.29 -7.04
CA HIS A 346 -9.80 -9.53 -6.29
C HIS A 346 -8.89 -9.69 -5.07
N LYS A 347 -7.95 -8.77 -4.84
CA LYS A 347 -6.99 -8.86 -3.72
C LYS A 347 -6.19 -10.17 -3.76
N CYS A 348 -6.17 -10.81 -4.92
CA CYS A 348 -5.44 -12.05 -5.19
C CYS A 348 -4.00 -11.72 -5.57
N ARG A 349 -3.05 -12.27 -4.85
CA ARG A 349 -1.64 -12.03 -5.11
C ARG A 349 -1.18 -12.80 -6.33
N GLU A 350 -1.30 -12.18 -7.51
CA GLU A 350 -0.90 -12.75 -8.80
C GLU A 350 0.37 -12.12 -9.36
N VAL A 351 1.20 -12.95 -9.98
CA VAL A 351 2.39 -12.57 -10.76
C VAL A 351 2.29 -13.12 -12.18
N THR A 352 3.04 -12.50 -13.09
CA THR A 352 3.27 -13.01 -14.44
C THR A 352 4.64 -13.67 -14.50
N ILE A 353 4.69 -14.92 -14.97
CA ILE A 353 5.94 -15.70 -15.11
C ILE A 353 6.23 -15.92 -16.57
N GLU A 354 7.16 -15.15 -17.10
CA GLU A 354 7.74 -15.36 -18.43
C GLU A 354 8.74 -16.50 -18.33
N CYS A 355 8.40 -17.66 -18.88
CA CYS A 355 9.12 -18.90 -18.59
C CYS A 355 9.94 -19.43 -19.78
N SER A 356 10.07 -18.68 -20.86
CA SER A 356 10.82 -19.10 -22.04
C SER A 356 11.08 -17.93 -22.98
N ASP A 357 12.31 -17.70 -23.38
CA ASP A 357 12.66 -16.72 -24.43
C ASP A 357 12.02 -17.04 -25.79
N THR A 358 11.65 -18.29 -26.01
CA THR A 358 10.97 -18.78 -27.22
C THR A 358 9.50 -19.04 -26.89
N LYS A 359 8.59 -18.34 -27.56
CA LYS A 359 7.14 -18.47 -27.30
C LYS A 359 6.60 -19.88 -27.54
N CYS A 360 7.02 -20.51 -28.63
CA CYS A 360 6.62 -21.87 -28.99
C CYS A 360 7.90 -22.71 -29.21
N PRO A 361 8.55 -23.21 -28.13
CA PRO A 361 9.79 -23.97 -28.27
C PRO A 361 9.56 -25.36 -28.88
N SER A 362 10.62 -25.95 -29.45
CA SER A 362 10.53 -27.33 -29.91
C SER A 362 10.19 -28.31 -28.78
N GLY A 363 9.39 -29.34 -29.08
CA GLY A 363 8.97 -30.32 -28.07
C GLY A 363 10.12 -30.91 -27.26
N SER A 364 11.28 -31.11 -27.86
CA SER A 364 12.48 -31.64 -27.18
C SER A 364 13.02 -30.78 -26.04
N GLN A 365 12.65 -29.48 -25.99
CA GLN A 365 13.06 -28.55 -24.93
C GLN A 365 12.10 -28.56 -23.73
N LEU A 366 10.86 -28.97 -23.91
CA LEU A 366 9.80 -28.94 -22.88
C LEU A 366 10.17 -29.68 -21.57
N PRO A 367 10.79 -30.88 -21.61
CA PRO A 367 11.22 -31.56 -20.39
C PRO A 367 12.25 -30.77 -19.58
N ASN A 368 13.08 -29.95 -20.24
CA ASN A 368 14.08 -29.13 -19.58
C ASN A 368 13.43 -27.95 -18.83
N PHE A 369 12.42 -27.28 -19.41
CA PHE A 369 11.69 -26.19 -18.73
C PHE A 369 11.03 -26.69 -17.45
N TRP A 370 10.40 -27.86 -17.48
CA TRP A 370 9.88 -28.47 -16.27
C TRP A 370 10.96 -28.72 -15.21
N ASN A 371 12.08 -29.31 -15.60
CA ASN A 371 13.16 -29.63 -14.67
C ASN A 371 13.73 -28.38 -13.99
N ILE A 372 13.82 -27.27 -14.72
CA ILE A 372 14.31 -25.99 -14.19
C ILE A 372 13.26 -25.38 -13.24
N ASN A 373 11.99 -25.35 -13.62
CA ASN A 373 10.95 -24.59 -12.92
C ASN A 373 10.25 -25.39 -11.80
N LYS A 374 10.32 -26.73 -11.78
CA LYS A 374 9.54 -27.56 -10.85
C LYS A 374 9.66 -27.10 -9.40
N ASN A 375 10.86 -26.90 -8.89
CA ASN A 375 11.06 -26.50 -7.49
C ASN A 375 10.54 -25.10 -7.23
N SER A 376 10.68 -24.17 -8.18
CA SER A 376 10.16 -22.81 -8.11
C SER A 376 8.63 -22.78 -8.11
N ILE A 377 7.98 -23.65 -8.92
CA ILE A 377 6.52 -23.84 -8.94
C ILE A 377 6.03 -24.23 -7.54
N PHE A 378 6.63 -25.24 -6.90
CA PHE A 378 6.26 -25.68 -5.56
C PHE A 378 6.55 -24.60 -4.50
N ALA A 379 7.69 -23.93 -4.57
CA ALA A 379 8.07 -22.88 -3.62
C ALA A 379 7.08 -21.70 -3.68
N TYR A 380 6.77 -21.21 -4.88
CA TYR A 380 5.83 -20.12 -5.05
C TYR A 380 4.40 -20.48 -4.59
N MET A 381 3.92 -21.66 -4.95
CA MET A 381 2.62 -22.15 -4.50
C MET A 381 2.55 -22.25 -2.96
N ASN A 382 3.60 -22.70 -2.30
CA ASN A 382 3.66 -22.78 -0.85
C ASN A 382 3.65 -21.41 -0.15
N GLN A 383 3.93 -20.31 -0.85
CA GLN A 383 3.87 -18.97 -0.25
C GLN A 383 2.45 -18.62 0.25
N CYS A 384 1.39 -19.22 -0.33
CA CYS A 384 0.03 -19.02 0.19
C CYS A 384 -0.18 -19.65 1.58
N LEU A 385 0.73 -20.48 2.07
CA LEU A 385 0.71 -21.10 3.40
C LEU A 385 1.41 -20.24 4.46
N TYR A 386 2.16 -19.20 4.06
CA TYR A 386 2.96 -18.36 4.97
C TYR A 386 2.30 -17.00 5.20
N GLY A 387 2.62 -16.38 6.35
CA GLY A 387 2.07 -15.08 6.73
C GLY A 387 1.14 -15.15 7.92
N ILE A 388 0.04 -14.40 7.90
CA ILE A 388 -0.96 -14.36 8.98
C ILE A 388 -2.20 -15.11 8.52
N HIS A 389 -2.54 -16.18 9.20
CA HIS A 389 -3.66 -17.04 8.89
C HIS A 389 -4.56 -17.21 10.12
N GLY A 390 -5.82 -17.54 9.92
CA GLY A 390 -6.69 -17.82 11.05
C GLY A 390 -8.13 -18.05 10.63
N VAL A 391 -9.00 -18.10 11.63
CA VAL A 391 -10.44 -18.24 11.46
C VAL A 391 -11.13 -17.13 12.23
N VAL A 392 -12.13 -16.51 11.63
CA VAL A 392 -12.98 -15.50 12.28
C VAL A 392 -14.31 -16.14 12.63
N THR A 393 -14.68 -16.06 13.91
CA THR A 393 -15.93 -16.64 14.45
C THR A 393 -16.69 -15.65 15.32
N ASP A 394 -17.97 -15.89 15.47
CA ASP A 394 -18.81 -15.21 16.48
C ASP A 394 -18.47 -15.73 17.88
N MET A 395 -18.18 -14.83 18.81
CA MET A 395 -17.73 -15.17 20.17
C MET A 395 -18.78 -15.99 20.96
N ASN A 396 -20.07 -15.75 20.70
CA ASN A 396 -21.16 -16.38 21.47
C ASN A 396 -21.59 -17.73 20.90
N THR A 397 -21.54 -17.85 19.55
CA THR A 397 -22.08 -19.04 18.86
C THR A 397 -20.99 -19.95 18.30
N GLY A 398 -19.77 -19.42 18.10
CA GLY A 398 -18.70 -20.10 17.40
C GLY A 398 -18.92 -20.23 15.88
N ALA A 399 -19.97 -19.61 15.34
CA ALA A 399 -20.24 -19.63 13.91
C ALA A 399 -19.20 -18.82 13.13
N PRO A 400 -18.79 -19.27 11.92
CA PRO A 400 -17.92 -18.49 11.05
C PRO A 400 -18.51 -17.12 10.69
N VAL A 401 -17.66 -16.11 10.60
CA VAL A 401 -18.05 -14.73 10.32
C VAL A 401 -17.31 -14.26 9.05
N SER A 402 -18.05 -13.66 8.11
CA SER A 402 -17.46 -12.92 7.00
C SER A 402 -16.92 -11.59 7.51
N ALA A 403 -15.60 -11.41 7.47
CA ALA A 403 -14.89 -10.29 8.06
C ALA A 403 -13.76 -9.81 7.13
N THR A 404 -13.44 -8.52 7.21
CA THR A 404 -12.28 -7.92 6.56
C THR A 404 -11.10 -7.91 7.54
N ILE A 405 -9.94 -8.38 7.08
CA ILE A 405 -8.69 -8.40 7.81
C ILE A 405 -7.73 -7.41 7.14
N SER A 406 -7.32 -6.39 7.88
CA SER A 406 -6.42 -5.33 7.43
C SER A 406 -5.24 -5.15 8.38
N ILE A 407 -4.19 -4.51 7.89
CA ILE A 407 -2.99 -4.15 8.67
C ILE A 407 -2.92 -2.63 8.74
N SER A 408 -3.04 -2.09 9.95
CA SER A 408 -3.02 -0.64 10.18
C SER A 408 -1.72 -0.01 9.69
N ASN A 409 -1.82 1.15 9.03
CA ASN A 409 -0.71 1.90 8.45
C ASN A 409 0.12 1.12 7.42
N HIS A 410 -0.45 0.09 6.81
CA HIS A 410 0.18 -0.72 5.77
C HIS A 410 -0.79 -0.99 4.62
N ASP A 411 -1.97 -1.55 4.91
CA ASP A 411 -2.92 -1.96 3.88
C ASP A 411 -3.75 -0.79 3.35
N ASN A 412 -4.16 -0.94 2.11
CA ASN A 412 -5.19 -0.14 1.45
C ASN A 412 -6.26 -1.09 0.85
N ASP A 413 -7.25 -0.56 0.14
CA ASP A 413 -8.43 -1.32 -0.30
C ASP A 413 -8.10 -2.56 -1.14
N TYR A 414 -6.98 -2.57 -1.88
CA TYR A 414 -6.57 -3.71 -2.71
C TYR A 414 -5.68 -4.74 -1.99
N SER A 415 -5.21 -4.47 -0.78
CA SER A 415 -4.27 -5.36 -0.07
C SER A 415 -4.86 -6.07 1.15
N VAL A 416 -6.02 -5.62 1.66
CA VAL A 416 -6.78 -6.33 2.71
C VAL A 416 -7.19 -7.73 2.24
N VAL A 417 -7.51 -8.62 3.16
CA VAL A 417 -8.08 -9.93 2.84
C VAL A 417 -9.43 -10.12 3.53
N GLU A 418 -10.26 -10.99 2.95
CA GLU A 418 -11.57 -11.33 3.49
C GLU A 418 -11.54 -12.74 4.07
N SER A 419 -12.25 -12.97 5.17
CA SER A 419 -12.48 -14.33 5.65
C SER A 419 -13.45 -15.07 4.74
N GLN A 420 -13.13 -16.32 4.38
CA GLN A 420 -13.86 -17.11 3.40
C GLN A 420 -14.89 -18.02 4.07
N MET A 421 -16.12 -17.96 3.58
CA MET A 421 -17.16 -18.87 4.04
C MET A 421 -17.09 -20.21 3.27
N PRO A 422 -17.48 -21.37 3.86
CA PRO A 422 -18.19 -21.51 5.13
C PRO A 422 -17.29 -21.67 6.36
N ALA A 423 -15.96 -21.71 6.24
CA ALA A 423 -15.05 -21.96 7.36
C ALA A 423 -14.70 -20.71 8.17
N GLY A 424 -14.84 -19.51 7.57
CA GLY A 424 -14.43 -18.24 8.17
C GLY A 424 -12.91 -18.06 8.18
N ASP A 425 -12.19 -18.86 7.39
CA ASP A 425 -10.74 -18.82 7.29
C ASP A 425 -10.24 -17.62 6.48
N PHE A 426 -9.06 -17.13 6.83
CA PHE A 426 -8.37 -16.09 6.08
C PHE A 426 -6.88 -16.38 5.96
N HIS A 427 -6.30 -15.91 4.86
CA HIS A 427 -4.90 -16.12 4.53
C HIS A 427 -4.30 -14.80 4.02
N ARG A 428 -3.36 -14.22 4.76
CA ARG A 428 -2.66 -12.97 4.44
C ARG A 428 -1.17 -13.24 4.24
N PRO A 429 -0.73 -13.66 3.03
CA PRO A 429 0.70 -13.74 2.70
C PRO A 429 1.33 -12.35 2.86
N ILE A 430 2.43 -12.27 3.61
CA ILE A 430 3.12 -11.03 3.91
C ILE A 430 4.58 -11.32 4.28
N LYS A 431 5.46 -10.34 4.08
CA LYS A 431 6.86 -10.40 4.50
C LYS A 431 6.99 -10.46 6.03
N GLY A 432 8.11 -10.99 6.53
CA GLY A 432 8.44 -10.94 7.95
C GLY A 432 8.49 -9.52 8.48
N GLY A 433 7.81 -9.29 9.61
CA GLY A 433 7.64 -7.98 10.24
C GLY A 433 6.75 -8.05 11.47
N THR A 434 6.54 -6.91 12.11
CA THR A 434 5.57 -6.75 13.21
C THR A 434 4.42 -5.87 12.70
N TYR A 435 3.20 -6.38 12.81
CA TYR A 435 2.01 -5.81 12.19
C TYR A 435 0.89 -5.66 13.20
N ASN A 436 0.16 -4.56 13.12
CA ASN A 436 -1.06 -4.36 13.87
C ASN A 436 -2.26 -4.77 13.01
N VAL A 437 -2.78 -5.96 13.28
CA VAL A 437 -3.88 -6.56 12.52
C VAL A 437 -5.21 -6.10 13.10
N VAL A 438 -6.09 -5.61 12.25
CA VAL A 438 -7.46 -5.22 12.57
C VAL A 438 -8.42 -6.13 11.83
N VAL A 439 -9.41 -6.67 12.54
CA VAL A 439 -10.48 -7.51 11.97
C VAL A 439 -11.82 -6.86 12.22
N THR A 440 -12.57 -6.60 11.15
CA THR A 440 -13.87 -5.94 11.19
C THR A 440 -14.95 -6.78 10.51
N ALA A 441 -16.15 -6.77 11.06
CA ALA A 441 -17.32 -7.41 10.44
C ALA A 441 -18.61 -6.68 10.84
N ASN A 442 -19.60 -6.68 9.96
CA ASN A 442 -20.90 -6.07 10.24
C ASN A 442 -21.58 -6.77 11.44
N GLY A 443 -22.00 -5.97 12.42
CA GLY A 443 -22.66 -6.48 13.64
C GLY A 443 -21.70 -6.97 14.72
N TYR A 444 -20.41 -6.61 14.65
CA TYR A 444 -19.41 -7.01 15.63
C TYR A 444 -18.51 -5.82 16.00
N TYR A 445 -17.96 -5.81 17.21
CA TYR A 445 -16.90 -4.87 17.58
C TYR A 445 -15.59 -5.21 16.85
N PRO A 446 -14.82 -4.21 16.39
CA PRO A 446 -13.50 -4.44 15.80
C PRO A 446 -12.56 -5.16 16.76
N PHE A 447 -11.82 -6.13 16.23
CA PHE A 447 -10.73 -6.78 16.96
C PHE A 447 -9.39 -6.24 16.46
N GLN A 448 -8.45 -6.02 17.38
CA GLN A 448 -7.12 -5.55 17.04
C GLN A 448 -6.05 -6.32 17.82
N GLN A 449 -4.97 -6.73 17.14
CA GLN A 449 -3.85 -7.40 17.77
C GLN A 449 -2.55 -7.18 17.00
N THR A 450 -1.47 -6.90 17.73
CA THR A 450 -0.12 -6.89 17.15
C THR A 450 0.41 -8.32 17.04
N VAL A 451 0.91 -8.67 15.85
CA VAL A 451 1.53 -9.97 15.56
C VAL A 451 2.91 -9.78 14.95
N THR A 452 3.83 -10.71 15.21
CA THR A 452 5.17 -10.73 14.58
C THR A 452 5.30 -11.98 13.73
N VAL A 453 5.61 -11.78 12.45
CA VAL A 453 5.77 -12.84 11.44
C VAL A 453 7.23 -12.91 11.02
N ALA A 454 7.76 -14.09 10.75
CA ALA A 454 9.06 -14.28 10.09
C ALA A 454 8.87 -14.74 8.64
N ASP A 455 9.82 -14.42 7.74
CA ASP A 455 9.78 -14.87 6.35
C ASP A 455 9.65 -16.42 6.26
N GLY A 456 8.74 -16.89 5.41
CA GLY A 456 8.47 -18.32 5.24
C GLY A 456 7.87 -19.03 6.46
N GLN A 457 7.27 -18.27 7.39
CA GLN A 457 6.60 -18.82 8.56
C GLN A 457 5.13 -18.36 8.62
N THR A 458 4.32 -19.12 9.32
CA THR A 458 2.90 -18.85 9.55
C THR A 458 2.65 -18.46 11.00
N VAL A 459 1.94 -17.36 11.20
CA VAL A 459 1.34 -17.00 12.49
C VAL A 459 -0.15 -17.26 12.42
N VAL A 460 -0.68 -18.07 13.35
CA VAL A 460 -2.11 -18.36 13.45
C VAL A 460 -2.77 -17.34 14.37
N LEU A 461 -3.70 -16.57 13.83
CA LEU A 461 -4.50 -15.57 14.53
C LEU A 461 -5.99 -15.94 14.41
N ASN A 462 -6.49 -16.74 15.34
CA ASN A 462 -7.93 -17.01 15.41
C ASN A 462 -8.65 -15.91 16.18
N VAL A 463 -9.69 -15.35 15.58
CA VAL A 463 -10.42 -14.21 16.11
C VAL A 463 -11.84 -14.61 16.43
N ALA A 464 -12.26 -14.39 17.68
CA ALA A 464 -13.64 -14.50 18.10
C ALA A 464 -14.21 -13.08 18.26
N LEU A 465 -14.99 -12.62 17.28
CA LEU A 465 -15.57 -11.29 17.29
C LEU A 465 -16.74 -11.20 18.27
N GLU A 466 -16.77 -10.17 19.07
CA GLU A 466 -17.85 -9.87 20.00
C GLU A 466 -19.01 -9.22 19.22
N PRO A 467 -20.24 -9.80 19.24
CA PRO A 467 -21.41 -9.16 18.64
C PRO A 467 -21.72 -7.82 19.29
N GLY A 468 -21.92 -6.80 18.47
CA GLY A 468 -22.22 -5.45 18.93
C GLY A 468 -23.03 -4.67 17.91
N GLU A 469 -24.02 -3.91 18.41
CA GLU A 469 -24.76 -2.94 17.60
C GLU A 469 -24.11 -1.54 17.68
N GLY A 470 -22.87 -1.48 18.23
CA GLY A 470 -22.16 -0.25 18.50
C GLY A 470 -21.78 0.51 17.22
N LEU A 471 -21.67 1.82 17.39
CA LEU A 471 -21.07 2.73 16.44
C LEU A 471 -19.72 3.15 17.02
N ILE A 472 -18.65 3.11 16.24
CA ILE A 472 -17.30 3.54 16.65
C ILE A 472 -16.79 4.51 15.59
N ALA A 473 -16.52 5.75 16.03
CA ALA A 473 -15.85 6.74 15.20
C ALA A 473 -14.35 6.45 15.16
N ASP A 474 -13.80 6.36 13.96
CA ASP A 474 -12.35 6.22 13.75
C ASP A 474 -11.94 6.84 12.40
N PHE A 475 -10.65 7.19 12.27
CA PHE A 475 -10.14 7.78 11.03
C PHE A 475 -8.64 7.63 10.89
N ASN A 476 -8.18 7.67 9.65
CA ASN A 476 -6.79 7.77 9.24
C ASN A 476 -6.47 9.16 8.71
N VAL A 477 -5.19 9.53 8.74
CA VAL A 477 -4.68 10.83 8.32
C VAL A 477 -3.45 10.65 7.40
N SER A 478 -3.35 11.48 6.35
CA SER A 478 -2.24 11.40 5.37
C SER A 478 -0.88 11.80 5.97
N SER A 479 -0.84 12.69 6.93
CA SER A 479 0.37 13.10 7.66
C SER A 479 -0.01 13.74 8.98
N THR A 480 0.79 13.50 10.02
CA THR A 480 0.69 14.14 11.33
C THR A 480 1.65 15.33 11.48
N ASN A 481 2.69 15.43 10.63
CA ASN A 481 3.61 16.56 10.59
C ASN A 481 3.41 17.32 9.28
N VAL A 482 3.13 18.60 9.35
CA VAL A 482 2.72 19.40 8.20
C VAL A 482 3.48 20.73 8.15
N ALA A 483 3.99 21.09 6.98
CA ALA A 483 4.55 22.41 6.77
C ALA A 483 3.46 23.50 6.90
N ASN A 484 3.82 24.66 7.43
CA ASN A 484 2.91 25.81 7.48
C ASN A 484 2.36 26.10 6.08
N GLY A 485 1.02 26.14 5.97
CA GLY A 485 0.29 26.27 4.72
C GLY A 485 0.07 24.95 3.97
N GLY A 486 0.52 23.83 4.50
CA GLY A 486 0.32 22.50 3.95
C GLY A 486 -1.11 21.98 4.12
N VAL A 487 -1.40 20.88 3.45
CA VAL A 487 -2.74 20.26 3.44
C VAL A 487 -2.67 18.85 3.97
N VAL A 488 -3.74 18.44 4.66
CA VAL A 488 -3.93 17.09 5.21
C VAL A 488 -5.21 16.50 4.63
N ASN A 489 -5.16 15.21 4.31
CA ASN A 489 -6.31 14.44 3.87
C ASN A 489 -6.71 13.47 4.98
N PHE A 490 -8.01 13.30 5.19
CA PHE A 490 -8.56 12.40 6.18
C PHE A 490 -9.41 11.33 5.49
N THR A 491 -9.35 10.12 6.02
CA THR A 491 -10.13 8.98 5.54
C THR A 491 -10.88 8.39 6.72
N ASP A 492 -12.20 8.27 6.57
CA ASP A 492 -13.07 7.62 7.55
C ASP A 492 -12.67 6.15 7.72
N ALA A 493 -12.49 5.73 8.95
CA ALA A 493 -12.26 4.35 9.36
C ALA A 493 -13.31 3.92 10.40
N SER A 494 -14.41 4.68 10.51
CA SER A 494 -15.48 4.42 11.46
C SER A 494 -16.19 3.11 11.14
N TRP A 495 -16.61 2.45 12.21
CA TRP A 495 -17.27 1.18 12.13
C TRP A 495 -18.69 1.26 12.73
N GLY A 496 -19.63 0.51 12.14
CA GLY A 496 -21.00 0.41 12.61
C GLY A 496 -22.02 0.26 11.46
N ILE A 497 -23.18 -0.30 11.79
CA ILE A 497 -24.24 -0.52 10.81
C ILE A 497 -24.92 0.81 10.44
N GLY A 498 -25.05 1.08 9.14
CA GLY A 498 -25.87 2.18 8.62
C GLY A 498 -25.32 3.56 8.91
N ILE A 499 -24.00 3.76 9.01
CA ILE A 499 -23.39 5.09 9.10
C ILE A 499 -23.77 5.88 7.86
N ASN A 500 -24.40 7.04 8.06
CA ASN A 500 -24.91 7.89 6.99
C ASN A 500 -24.57 9.38 7.14
N SER A 501 -23.88 9.75 8.25
CA SER A 501 -23.50 11.13 8.50
C SER A 501 -22.16 11.21 9.22
N TRP A 502 -21.33 12.15 8.78
CA TRP A 502 -20.01 12.47 9.32
C TRP A 502 -19.99 13.95 9.67
N SER A 503 -19.43 14.29 10.82
CA SER A 503 -19.19 15.65 11.26
C SER A 503 -17.76 15.76 11.76
N TRP A 504 -16.93 16.42 10.95
CA TRP A 504 -15.53 16.68 11.24
C TRP A 504 -15.33 18.08 11.81
N GLU A 505 -14.42 18.18 12.78
CA GLU A 505 -13.90 19.44 13.31
C GLU A 505 -12.37 19.38 13.27
N PHE A 506 -11.75 20.40 12.64
CA PHE A 506 -10.30 20.52 12.48
C PHE A 506 -9.82 21.79 13.18
N GLU A 507 -9.20 21.64 14.34
CA GLU A 507 -8.65 22.78 15.05
C GLU A 507 -7.52 23.43 14.23
N GLY A 508 -7.52 24.77 14.15
CA GLY A 508 -6.48 25.55 13.45
C GLY A 508 -6.43 25.41 11.93
N ALA A 509 -7.40 24.75 11.31
CA ALA A 509 -7.41 24.50 9.87
C ALA A 509 -8.49 25.25 9.11
N GLU A 510 -8.38 25.31 7.78
CA GLU A 510 -9.38 25.81 6.85
C GLU A 510 -9.62 24.81 5.71
N PRO A 511 -10.88 24.33 5.49
CA PRO A 511 -12.03 24.58 6.35
C PRO A 511 -11.86 23.96 7.74
N SER A 512 -12.43 24.58 8.78
CA SER A 512 -12.38 24.09 10.16
C SER A 512 -13.39 22.95 10.45
N THR A 513 -14.30 22.68 9.51
CA THR A 513 -15.31 21.62 9.61
C THR A 513 -15.59 20.98 8.26
N SER A 514 -16.05 19.73 8.26
CA SER A 514 -16.52 19.04 7.05
C SER A 514 -17.64 18.07 7.39
N SER A 515 -18.53 17.79 6.42
CA SER A 515 -19.53 16.72 6.50
C SER A 515 -19.30 15.64 5.43
N VAL A 516 -18.20 15.71 4.71
CA VAL A 516 -17.80 14.70 3.72
C VAL A 516 -17.20 13.52 4.44
N GLN A 517 -17.48 12.29 4.01
CA GLN A 517 -16.93 11.07 4.62
C GLN A 517 -15.39 11.09 4.67
N ASN A 518 -14.75 11.44 3.56
CA ASN A 518 -13.30 11.48 3.41
C ASN A 518 -12.84 12.90 3.02
N PRO A 519 -12.68 13.83 3.98
CA PRO A 519 -12.28 15.21 3.69
C PRO A 519 -10.88 15.30 3.11
N GLN A 520 -10.74 16.03 2.01
CA GLN A 520 -9.47 16.25 1.32
C GLN A 520 -9.10 17.74 1.34
N GLY A 521 -7.79 18.03 1.36
CA GLY A 521 -7.28 19.38 1.20
C GLY A 521 -7.48 20.27 2.42
N ILE A 522 -7.55 19.74 3.62
CA ILE A 522 -7.67 20.49 4.89
C ILE A 522 -6.34 21.21 5.15
N ARG A 523 -6.35 22.55 5.11
CA ARG A 523 -5.16 23.37 5.16
C ARG A 523 -4.87 23.93 6.55
N TYR A 524 -3.64 23.77 7.01
CA TYR A 524 -3.14 24.33 8.25
C TYR A 524 -2.15 25.47 7.95
N SER A 525 -2.48 26.71 8.36
CA SER A 525 -1.71 27.92 8.01
C SER A 525 -0.99 28.58 9.19
N GLU A 526 -1.13 28.03 10.39
CA GLU A 526 -0.49 28.53 11.60
C GLU A 526 0.32 27.42 12.27
N ASN A 527 1.52 27.75 12.78
CA ASN A 527 2.32 26.80 13.53
C ASN A 527 1.63 26.45 14.85
N GLY A 528 1.67 25.18 15.22
CA GLY A 528 1.03 24.70 16.45
C GLY A 528 0.76 23.21 16.42
N VAL A 529 0.11 22.76 17.48
CA VAL A 529 -0.35 21.37 17.62
C VAL A 529 -1.85 21.41 17.73
N PHE A 530 -2.55 20.67 16.86
CA PHE A 530 -3.98 20.78 16.65
C PHE A 530 -4.68 19.44 16.79
N GLY A 531 -5.85 19.46 17.41
CA GLY A 531 -6.73 18.31 17.53
C GLY A 531 -7.64 18.12 16.31
N VAL A 532 -8.13 16.90 16.15
CA VAL A 532 -9.13 16.54 15.13
C VAL A 532 -10.24 15.73 15.77
N ARG A 533 -11.48 16.09 15.47
CA ARG A 533 -12.67 15.39 15.96
C ARG A 533 -13.49 14.88 14.79
N LEU A 534 -13.91 13.62 14.88
CA LEU A 534 -14.92 13.02 14.00
C LEU A 534 -16.09 12.55 14.85
N THR A 535 -17.28 13.00 14.51
CA THR A 535 -18.54 12.42 15.01
C THR A 535 -19.25 11.73 13.85
N VAL A 536 -19.57 10.46 14.00
CA VAL A 536 -20.39 9.71 13.04
C VAL A 536 -21.78 9.45 13.60
N THR A 537 -22.76 9.38 12.70
CA THR A 537 -24.16 9.08 13.06
C THR A 537 -24.68 8.01 12.12
N ASN A 538 -25.41 7.04 12.65
CA ASN A 538 -26.07 6.02 11.84
C ASN A 538 -27.54 6.36 11.55
N GLU A 539 -28.19 5.55 10.68
CA GLU A 539 -29.60 5.74 10.30
C GLU A 539 -30.60 5.69 11.47
N ASN A 540 -30.23 5.10 12.59
CA ASN A 540 -31.03 5.03 13.80
C ASN A 540 -30.81 6.23 14.73
N GLY A 541 -29.92 7.17 14.35
CA GLY A 541 -29.59 8.35 15.14
C GLY A 541 -28.61 8.07 16.30
N LEU A 542 -28.00 6.88 16.36
CA LEU A 542 -26.90 6.61 17.28
C LEU A 542 -25.67 7.38 16.79
N THR A 543 -24.93 7.99 17.72
CA THR A 543 -23.71 8.75 17.45
C THR A 543 -22.53 8.19 18.24
N ASP A 544 -21.35 8.27 17.66
CA ASP A 544 -20.08 8.11 18.35
C ASP A 544 -19.08 9.16 17.89
N THR A 545 -18.10 9.47 18.75
CA THR A 545 -17.14 10.55 18.49
C THR A 545 -15.74 10.13 18.88
N LYS A 546 -14.80 10.26 17.92
CA LYS A 546 -13.37 10.19 18.18
C LYS A 546 -12.78 11.60 18.19
N TYR A 547 -12.08 11.95 19.26
CA TYR A 547 -11.25 13.14 19.33
C TYR A 547 -9.79 12.73 19.48
N ALA A 548 -8.95 13.13 18.55
CA ALA A 548 -7.51 12.96 18.61
C ALA A 548 -6.86 14.30 18.94
N GLU A 549 -6.54 14.49 20.21
CA GLU A 549 -5.88 15.70 20.70
C GLU A 549 -4.44 15.75 20.20
N GLY A 550 -4.02 16.92 19.70
CA GLY A 550 -2.66 17.15 19.27
C GLY A 550 -2.16 16.29 18.10
N LEU A 551 -3.09 15.77 17.29
CA LEU A 551 -2.79 14.86 16.18
C LEU A 551 -1.91 15.52 15.10
N ILE A 552 -2.17 16.79 14.78
CA ILE A 552 -1.50 17.51 13.69
C ILE A 552 -0.52 18.53 14.27
N THR A 553 0.75 18.33 13.95
CA THR A 553 1.83 19.29 14.30
C THR A 553 2.20 20.09 13.06
N VAL A 554 1.96 21.40 13.10
CA VAL A 554 2.28 22.32 12.01
C VAL A 554 3.54 23.11 12.39
N MET A 555 4.54 23.09 11.51
CA MET A 555 5.82 23.74 11.74
C MET A 555 6.35 24.41 10.47
N ASN A 556 7.31 25.31 10.64
CA ASN A 556 8.03 25.88 9.50
C ASN A 556 8.75 24.78 8.72
N SER A 557 9.05 25.05 7.47
CA SER A 557 9.86 24.14 6.65
C SER A 557 11.14 24.81 6.17
N VAL A 558 12.20 24.02 6.07
CA VAL A 558 13.51 24.40 5.54
C VAL A 558 13.81 23.50 4.36
N ASN A 559 14.00 24.07 3.19
CA ASN A 559 14.49 23.33 2.04
C ASN A 559 16.03 23.36 2.02
N MET A 560 16.66 22.30 1.51
CA MET A 560 18.12 22.21 1.37
C MET A 560 18.67 23.37 0.56
N HIS A 561 19.57 24.11 1.14
CA HIS A 561 20.27 25.25 0.53
C HIS A 561 21.67 25.39 1.13
N ALA A 562 22.46 26.35 0.63
CA ALA A 562 23.74 26.68 1.26
C ALA A 562 23.53 27.74 2.35
N GLY A 563 23.85 27.42 3.62
CA GLY A 563 23.66 28.35 4.73
C GLY A 563 23.65 27.71 6.10
N GLU A 564 23.05 28.42 7.03
CA GLU A 564 22.88 28.01 8.43
C GLU A 564 21.45 28.30 8.85
N GLU A 565 20.84 27.38 9.61
CA GLU A 565 19.52 27.52 10.19
C GLU A 565 19.58 27.28 11.71
N THR A 566 18.78 28.04 12.46
CA THR A 566 18.69 27.90 13.92
C THR A 566 17.25 27.56 14.28
N THR A 567 17.00 26.32 14.67
CA THR A 567 15.65 25.83 14.97
C THR A 567 15.68 24.52 15.75
N CYS A 568 14.68 24.33 16.60
CA CYS A 568 14.36 23.05 17.24
C CYS A 568 13.01 22.50 16.80
N SER A 569 12.37 23.10 15.76
CA SER A 569 11.08 22.65 15.29
C SER A 569 10.89 23.09 13.83
N SER A 570 11.24 22.21 12.88
CA SER A 570 10.97 22.43 11.46
C SER A 570 10.92 21.13 10.69
N LEU A 571 10.19 21.12 9.57
CA LEU A 571 10.37 20.11 8.53
C LEU A 571 11.61 20.45 7.70
N PHE A 572 12.31 19.44 7.24
CA PHE A 572 13.51 19.58 6.41
C PHE A 572 13.37 18.74 5.14
N TYR A 573 13.39 19.42 4.01
CA TYR A 573 13.28 18.84 2.69
C TYR A 573 14.56 19.04 1.87
N ASP A 574 14.68 18.29 0.78
CA ASP A 574 15.62 18.64 -0.31
C ASP A 574 15.27 20.00 -0.93
N ASP A 575 15.99 20.44 -1.96
CA ASP A 575 15.77 21.76 -2.60
C ASP A 575 14.52 21.86 -3.46
N GLY A 576 13.90 20.72 -3.85
CA GLY A 576 12.60 20.64 -4.51
C GLY A 576 11.42 20.81 -3.55
N GLY A 577 11.63 20.55 -2.28
CA GLY A 577 10.58 20.64 -1.25
C GLY A 577 9.53 19.54 -1.34
N PRO A 578 8.39 19.67 -0.65
CA PRO A 578 7.44 18.56 -0.48
C PRO A 578 6.68 18.12 -1.74
N ASN A 579 6.80 18.86 -2.86
CA ASN A 579 5.96 18.64 -4.04
C ASN A 579 6.76 18.45 -5.33
N SER A 580 8.08 18.35 -5.27
CA SER A 580 8.93 18.24 -6.47
C SER A 580 10.20 17.48 -6.13
N ASN A 581 10.75 16.77 -7.10
CA ASN A 581 12.07 16.17 -6.98
C ASN A 581 13.15 17.25 -6.76
N TYR A 582 14.26 16.89 -6.11
CA TYR A 582 15.40 17.80 -6.00
C TYR A 582 15.99 18.13 -7.38
N SER A 583 16.78 19.21 -7.43
CA SER A 583 17.35 19.68 -8.70
C SER A 583 18.71 19.04 -9.00
N ASP A 584 18.99 18.87 -10.29
CA ASP A 584 20.30 18.44 -10.79
C ASP A 584 21.42 19.46 -10.52
N ASN A 585 22.69 18.98 -10.53
CA ASN A 585 23.90 19.78 -10.41
C ASN A 585 23.97 20.62 -9.11
N ARG A 586 23.54 20.05 -7.98
CA ARG A 586 23.60 20.72 -6.68
C ARG A 586 24.85 20.33 -5.89
N ASN A 587 25.32 21.28 -5.11
CA ASN A 587 26.33 21.06 -4.07
C ASN A 587 26.04 22.08 -2.96
N TYR A 588 25.10 21.72 -2.10
CA TYR A 588 24.67 22.56 -1.00
C TYR A 588 25.25 22.05 0.33
N THR A 589 25.55 22.99 1.20
CA THR A 589 25.93 22.69 2.59
C THR A 589 25.07 23.52 3.52
N LEU A 590 24.26 22.85 4.34
CA LEU A 590 23.37 23.45 5.34
C LEU A 590 23.75 22.95 6.73
N THR A 591 23.87 23.87 7.68
CA THR A 591 24.14 23.55 9.09
C THR A 591 22.94 23.96 9.94
N PHE A 592 22.40 23.02 10.72
CA PHE A 592 21.41 23.30 11.74
C PHE A 592 22.07 23.52 13.10
N PHE A 593 21.66 24.58 13.77
CA PHE A 593 21.96 24.88 15.15
C PHE A 593 20.71 24.84 16.02
N PRO A 594 20.80 24.37 17.27
CA PRO A 594 19.67 24.45 18.18
C PRO A 594 19.38 25.92 18.55
N ASP A 595 18.10 26.27 18.65
CA ASP A 595 17.66 27.58 19.14
C ASP A 595 17.64 27.69 20.67
N THR A 596 17.85 26.58 21.37
CA THR A 596 17.89 26.46 22.83
C THR A 596 19.29 26.12 23.30
N GLU A 597 19.82 26.89 24.26
CA GLU A 597 21.16 26.71 24.79
C GLU A 597 21.31 25.32 25.46
N GLY A 598 22.35 24.60 25.07
CA GLY A 598 22.66 23.26 25.59
C GLY A 598 21.91 22.12 24.90
N ALA A 599 20.94 22.44 24.06
CA ALA A 599 20.24 21.44 23.26
C ALA A 599 21.10 20.91 22.10
N LYS A 600 20.68 19.79 21.53
CA LYS A 600 21.34 19.13 20.40
C LYS A 600 20.35 18.86 19.30
N ILE A 601 20.71 19.20 18.08
CA ILE A 601 19.90 18.91 16.91
C ILE A 601 19.71 17.40 16.78
N LYS A 602 18.45 17.00 16.59
CA LYS A 602 18.00 15.67 16.22
C LYS A 602 17.22 15.79 14.92
N VAL A 603 17.51 14.93 13.94
CA VAL A 603 16.80 14.87 12.66
C VAL A 603 16.30 13.45 12.45
N ASP A 604 14.97 13.32 12.30
CA ASP A 604 14.30 12.06 12.02
C ASP A 604 13.84 12.07 10.55
N PHE A 605 14.44 11.23 9.71
CA PHE A 605 14.06 11.10 8.30
C PHE A 605 12.82 10.23 8.17
N LEU A 606 11.71 10.84 7.72
CA LEU A 606 10.43 10.17 7.49
C LEU A 606 10.42 9.45 6.14
N SER A 607 11.03 10.06 5.12
CA SER A 607 11.25 9.48 3.81
C SER A 607 12.63 9.86 3.27
N PHE A 608 13.21 9.03 2.41
CA PHE A 608 14.49 9.30 1.76
C PHE A 608 14.64 8.47 0.47
N ASN A 609 14.82 9.16 -0.66
CA ASN A 609 15.16 8.53 -1.94
C ASN A 609 15.95 9.50 -2.81
N THR A 610 17.19 9.15 -3.17
CA THR A 610 18.06 9.88 -4.09
C THR A 610 18.53 8.95 -5.21
N GLU A 611 19.07 9.47 -6.32
CA GLU A 611 19.65 8.62 -7.35
C GLU A 611 20.75 7.75 -6.79
N SER A 612 20.58 6.43 -6.91
CA SER A 612 21.45 5.44 -6.27
C SER A 612 22.87 5.49 -6.86
N ASN A 613 23.89 5.68 -5.98
CA ASN A 613 25.31 5.74 -6.30
C ASN A 613 25.79 6.96 -7.12
N TYR A 614 24.92 7.94 -7.35
CA TYR A 614 25.26 9.19 -8.04
C TYR A 614 25.02 10.39 -7.12
N ASP A 615 23.85 10.49 -6.49
CA ASP A 615 23.50 11.59 -5.62
C ASP A 615 23.62 11.21 -4.15
N TYR A 616 24.19 12.09 -3.34
CA TYR A 616 24.56 11.77 -1.97
C TYR A 616 24.17 12.88 -0.99
N LEU A 617 23.54 12.47 0.12
CA LEU A 617 23.45 13.28 1.34
C LEU A 617 24.50 12.82 2.34
N LYS A 618 25.45 13.71 2.69
CA LYS A 618 26.48 13.45 3.68
C LYS A 618 26.18 14.25 4.93
N ILE A 619 26.29 13.61 6.09
CA ILE A 619 25.94 14.19 7.38
C ILE A 619 27.19 14.23 8.28
N TYR A 620 27.39 15.35 8.93
CA TYR A 620 28.56 15.60 9.79
C TYR A 620 28.14 16.08 11.20
N ASP A 621 28.74 15.52 12.23
CA ASP A 621 28.52 15.91 13.62
C ASP A 621 29.34 17.17 13.97
N GLY A 622 28.78 18.33 13.72
CA GLY A 622 29.39 19.63 13.99
C GLY A 622 28.98 20.73 13.02
N THR A 623 29.76 21.82 13.04
CA THR A 623 29.39 23.07 12.37
C THR A 623 29.92 23.21 10.94
N SER A 624 30.49 22.15 10.35
CA SER A 624 31.00 22.18 8.98
C SER A 624 31.31 20.78 8.44
N THR A 625 31.52 20.66 7.13
CA THR A 625 31.96 19.43 6.46
C THR A 625 33.39 18.96 6.87
N SER A 626 34.10 19.74 7.68
CA SER A 626 35.36 19.32 8.29
C SER A 626 35.19 18.58 9.61
N SER A 627 33.96 18.54 10.15
CA SER A 627 33.61 17.81 11.35
C SER A 627 33.58 16.29 11.09
N ALA A 628 33.38 15.49 12.13
CA ALA A 628 33.29 14.03 11.99
C ALA A 628 32.09 13.65 11.12
N MET A 629 32.34 12.90 10.07
CA MET A 629 31.24 12.42 9.20
C MET A 629 30.49 11.29 9.90
N ILE A 630 29.16 11.42 9.99
CA ILE A 630 28.25 10.41 10.52
C ILE A 630 27.98 9.36 9.44
N GLY A 631 27.68 9.80 8.22
CA GLY A 631 27.38 8.91 7.11
C GLY A 631 27.27 9.61 5.76
N SER A 632 27.17 8.79 4.71
CA SER A 632 26.93 9.19 3.32
C SER A 632 25.83 8.28 2.76
N TYR A 633 24.72 8.87 2.34
CA TYR A 633 23.48 8.19 2.03
C TYR A 633 23.10 8.43 0.57
N THR A 634 22.56 7.40 -0.09
CA THR A 634 22.18 7.40 -1.51
C THR A 634 21.13 6.34 -1.79
N GLY A 635 20.33 6.49 -2.84
CA GLY A 635 19.19 5.62 -3.14
C GLY A 635 18.14 5.68 -2.03
N GLY A 636 17.46 4.59 -1.77
CA GLY A 636 16.54 4.43 -0.65
C GLY A 636 17.18 4.16 0.72
N ASN A 637 18.52 4.28 0.84
CA ASN A 637 19.23 4.04 2.09
C ASN A 637 19.13 5.24 3.03
N SER A 638 18.01 5.33 3.78
CA SER A 638 17.72 6.46 4.68
C SER A 638 18.74 6.61 5.82
N PRO A 639 19.08 7.86 6.21
CA PRO A 639 19.83 8.12 7.44
C PRO A 639 19.12 7.67 8.74
N GLY A 640 17.77 7.51 8.72
CA GLY A 640 16.98 7.27 9.92
C GLY A 640 17.04 8.44 10.90
N THR A 641 17.23 8.16 12.18
CA THR A 641 17.41 9.19 13.22
C THR A 641 18.88 9.56 13.37
N VAL A 642 19.20 10.86 13.29
CA VAL A 642 20.54 11.41 13.49
C VAL A 642 20.52 12.44 14.60
N VAL A 643 21.45 12.32 15.57
CA VAL A 643 21.55 13.23 16.73
C VAL A 643 22.95 13.80 16.84
N ALA A 644 23.04 15.10 17.04
CA ALA A 644 24.33 15.77 17.31
C ALA A 644 24.94 15.32 18.64
N SER A 645 26.23 15.00 18.64
CA SER A 645 27.00 14.70 19.88
C SER A 645 28.01 15.76 20.26
N ASN A 646 28.30 16.68 19.33
CA ASN A 646 29.27 17.74 19.53
C ASN A 646 28.82 18.80 20.55
N ALA A 647 29.78 19.62 21.03
CA ALA A 647 29.52 20.61 22.08
C ALA A 647 28.60 21.77 21.63
N GLN A 648 28.54 22.07 20.34
CA GLN A 648 27.66 23.10 19.76
C GLN A 648 26.26 22.58 19.49
N GLY A 649 26.02 21.28 19.60
CA GLY A 649 24.75 20.64 19.30
C GLY A 649 24.33 20.71 17.82
N ALA A 650 25.29 21.00 16.93
CA ALA A 650 25.00 21.27 15.53
C ALA A 650 25.14 20.02 14.61
N LEU A 651 24.33 19.92 13.54
CA LEU A 651 24.55 18.97 12.46
C LEU A 651 24.72 19.71 11.13
N THR A 652 25.68 19.26 10.32
CA THR A 652 25.92 19.78 8.98
C THR A 652 25.56 18.74 7.93
N PHE A 653 24.75 19.13 6.97
CA PHE A 653 24.29 18.34 5.83
C PHE A 653 24.97 18.86 4.56
N ASN A 654 25.52 17.97 3.75
CA ASN A 654 26.04 18.31 2.43
C ASN A 654 25.38 17.41 1.38
N PHE A 655 24.55 18.01 0.53
CA PHE A 655 23.86 17.34 -0.57
C PHE A 655 24.59 17.64 -1.89
N THR A 656 24.82 16.58 -2.67
CA THR A 656 25.39 16.68 -4.02
C THR A 656 24.56 15.87 -4.99
N SER A 657 24.16 16.47 -6.13
CA SER A 657 23.52 15.81 -7.25
C SER A 657 24.30 16.01 -8.54
N ASP A 658 24.25 15.03 -9.43
CA ASP A 658 24.86 15.11 -10.75
C ASP A 658 23.95 15.82 -11.79
N SER A 659 24.09 15.55 -13.09
CA SER A 659 23.36 16.27 -14.13
C SER A 659 22.19 15.48 -14.73
N TYR A 660 21.83 14.35 -14.16
CA TYR A 660 20.78 13.44 -14.62
C TYR A 660 20.00 12.86 -13.46
N SER A 661 18.73 12.52 -13.73
CA SER A 661 17.85 11.69 -12.85
C SER A 661 17.70 12.21 -11.41
N SER A 662 16.78 13.12 -11.20
CA SER A 662 16.38 13.55 -9.86
C SER A 662 15.25 12.67 -9.30
N GLU A 663 15.32 12.34 -8.04
CA GLU A 663 14.36 11.53 -7.28
C GLU A 663 13.58 12.41 -6.27
N PRO A 664 12.57 11.87 -5.55
CA PRO A 664 11.76 12.65 -4.60
C PRO A 664 12.53 13.29 -3.43
N GLY A 665 13.77 12.90 -3.18
CA GLY A 665 14.61 13.48 -2.13
C GLY A 665 14.23 13.00 -0.74
N TRP A 666 13.98 13.90 0.22
CA TRP A 666 13.65 13.51 1.58
C TRP A 666 12.68 14.47 2.27
N GLU A 667 11.96 13.88 3.22
CA GLU A 667 11.24 14.60 4.26
C GLU A 667 11.79 14.18 5.61
N ALA A 668 12.12 15.15 6.46
CA ALA A 668 12.64 14.90 7.80
C ALA A 668 12.10 15.93 8.81
N VAL A 669 12.04 15.54 10.07
CA VAL A 669 11.70 16.44 11.20
C VAL A 669 12.98 16.85 11.91
N VAL A 670 13.24 18.15 12.01
CA VAL A 670 14.30 18.72 12.86
C VAL A 670 13.71 19.04 14.21
N SER A 671 14.27 18.45 15.25
CA SER A 671 13.92 18.66 16.64
C SER A 671 15.19 18.85 17.50
N CYS A 672 15.04 19.06 18.79
CA CYS A 672 16.17 19.14 19.71
C CYS A 672 16.04 18.09 20.81
N SER A 673 17.18 17.57 21.25
CA SER A 673 17.31 16.61 22.36
C SER A 673 18.30 17.12 23.42
N GLY A 674 18.41 16.40 24.55
CA GLY A 674 19.37 16.74 25.63
C GLY A 674 18.87 17.79 26.60
N LEU A 675 17.62 18.24 26.50
CA LEU A 675 16.98 19.07 27.52
C LEU A 675 16.51 18.20 28.69
N PRO A 676 16.46 18.75 29.93
CA PRO A 676 15.90 18.04 31.07
C PRO A 676 14.46 17.59 30.78
N LEU A 677 14.16 16.37 31.17
CA LEU A 677 12.79 15.86 31.09
C LEU A 677 11.94 16.51 32.18
N GLU A 678 10.94 17.27 31.81
CA GLU A 678 9.95 17.86 32.73
C GLU A 678 8.59 17.21 32.54
N VAL A 679 7.93 16.92 33.66
CA VAL A 679 6.63 16.24 33.69
C VAL A 679 5.67 17.01 34.55
N TYR A 680 4.43 17.20 34.11
CA TYR A 680 3.30 17.73 34.87
C TYR A 680 2.13 16.74 34.75
N ALA A 681 1.38 16.60 35.82
CA ALA A 681 0.18 15.76 35.82
C ALA A 681 -1.07 16.63 36.02
N GLN A 682 -2.09 16.38 35.27
CA GLN A 682 -3.36 17.11 35.31
C GLN A 682 -4.55 16.14 35.39
N ALA A 683 -5.64 16.57 36.00
CA ALA A 683 -6.94 15.90 35.94
C ALA A 683 -7.92 16.81 35.20
N GLU A 684 -8.84 16.24 34.46
CA GLU A 684 -9.86 16.98 33.71
C GLU A 684 -10.79 17.78 34.64
N SER A 685 -10.98 17.31 35.89
CA SER A 685 -11.74 17.99 36.93
C SER A 685 -11.09 17.77 38.31
N ASP A 686 -11.23 18.76 39.22
CA ASP A 686 -10.80 18.62 40.60
C ASP A 686 -11.80 17.83 41.45
N THR A 687 -13.03 17.58 40.96
CA THR A 687 -14.08 16.84 41.63
C THR A 687 -14.87 15.98 40.66
N LEU A 688 -15.30 14.80 41.10
CA LEU A 688 -16.02 13.81 40.32
C LEU A 688 -17.07 13.12 41.20
N CYS A 689 -18.18 12.65 40.58
CA CYS A 689 -19.16 11.84 41.30
C CYS A 689 -18.78 10.35 41.30
N PRO A 690 -19.14 9.56 42.29
CA PRO A 690 -18.96 8.10 42.24
C PRO A 690 -19.61 7.50 40.98
N GLY A 691 -18.86 6.69 40.23
CA GLY A 691 -19.32 6.04 39.00
C GLY A 691 -19.05 6.85 37.73
N GLU A 692 -18.64 8.11 37.84
CA GLU A 692 -18.20 8.90 36.69
C GLU A 692 -16.74 8.62 36.34
N SER A 693 -16.35 8.98 35.11
CA SER A 693 -14.99 8.81 34.64
C SER A 693 -14.44 10.13 34.13
N MET A 694 -13.11 10.33 34.23
CA MET A 694 -12.40 11.48 33.68
C MET A 694 -11.00 11.08 33.24
N HIS A 695 -10.40 11.88 32.37
CA HIS A 695 -9.01 11.69 31.98
C HIS A 695 -8.03 12.30 32.98
N LEU A 696 -6.96 11.56 33.26
CA LEU A 696 -5.71 12.10 33.79
C LEU A 696 -4.75 12.32 32.63
N THR A 697 -4.00 13.40 32.64
CA THR A 697 -3.09 13.75 31.54
C THR A 697 -1.67 13.97 32.07
N ALA A 698 -0.69 13.32 31.47
CA ALA A 698 0.71 13.60 31.66
C ALA A 698 1.21 14.58 30.59
N VAL A 699 1.54 15.81 30.99
CA VAL A 699 2.15 16.81 30.10
C VAL A 699 3.66 16.69 30.21
N VAL A 700 4.33 16.42 29.09
CA VAL A 700 5.77 16.18 29.06
C VAL A 700 6.46 17.23 28.20
N SER A 701 7.61 17.74 28.66
CA SER A 701 8.48 18.63 27.89
C SER A 701 9.95 18.26 28.08
N GLY A 702 10.82 18.56 27.09
CA GLY A 702 12.20 18.11 27.09
C GLY A 702 12.37 16.61 26.81
N GLY A 703 13.45 16.01 27.29
CA GLY A 703 13.81 14.62 27.03
C GLY A 703 14.19 14.36 25.56
N ASN A 704 14.09 13.09 25.11
CA ASN A 704 14.48 12.67 23.75
C ASN A 704 13.29 12.33 22.83
N GLY A 705 12.04 12.53 23.30
CA GLY A 705 10.80 12.37 22.50
C GLY A 705 10.19 10.97 22.51
N ASN A 706 10.86 9.95 23.03
CA ASN A 706 10.33 8.59 23.15
C ASN A 706 9.93 8.31 24.59
N PHE A 707 8.71 8.57 24.97
CA PHE A 707 8.25 8.50 26.36
C PHE A 707 7.52 7.21 26.68
N THR A 708 7.78 6.67 27.86
CA THR A 708 6.99 5.63 28.50
C THR A 708 6.38 6.19 29.77
N PHE A 709 5.14 5.78 30.08
CA PHE A 709 4.36 6.28 31.20
C PHE A 709 4.10 5.13 32.19
N ASP A 710 4.09 5.42 33.48
CA ASP A 710 3.67 4.48 34.52
C ASP A 710 2.96 5.27 35.63
N TRP A 711 1.65 5.16 35.66
CA TRP A 711 0.80 5.79 36.67
C TRP A 711 0.65 4.89 37.92
N SER A 712 0.72 5.51 39.06
CA SER A 712 0.57 4.82 40.35
C SER A 712 -0.29 5.65 41.33
N PRO A 713 -1.23 5.06 42.04
CA PRO A 713 -1.65 3.64 41.98
C PRO A 713 -2.29 3.26 40.64
N LYS A 714 -2.36 1.94 40.35
CA LYS A 714 -2.91 1.42 39.06
C LYS A 714 -4.42 1.17 39.12
N GLU A 715 -4.96 1.10 40.34
CA GLU A 715 -6.36 0.86 40.59
C GLU A 715 -7.19 2.01 40.01
N ASN A 716 -8.35 1.67 39.45
CA ASN A 716 -9.33 2.57 38.87
C ASN A 716 -8.86 3.32 37.59
N LEU A 717 -7.74 2.92 36.98
CA LEU A 717 -7.28 3.37 35.67
C LEU A 717 -7.51 2.26 34.65
N ASP A 718 -7.94 2.64 33.46
CA ASP A 718 -8.11 1.73 32.33
C ASP A 718 -6.76 1.27 31.76
N ASP A 719 -5.82 2.20 31.54
CA ASP A 719 -4.45 1.92 31.08
C ASP A 719 -3.42 2.80 31.79
N PHE A 720 -2.80 2.26 32.84
CA PHE A 720 -1.78 2.98 33.62
C PHE A 720 -0.47 3.26 32.83
N SER A 721 -0.31 2.74 31.63
CA SER A 721 0.82 3.00 30.72
C SER A 721 0.51 4.07 29.66
N SER A 722 -0.71 4.56 29.61
CA SER A 722 -1.15 5.61 28.72
C SER A 722 -0.66 7.00 29.18
N MET A 723 -0.43 7.90 28.21
CA MET A 723 -0.23 9.34 28.51
C MET A 723 -1.50 9.95 29.11
N ASN A 724 -2.69 9.46 28.71
CA ASN A 724 -4.00 9.98 29.12
C ASN A 724 -4.93 8.86 29.59
N PRO A 725 -4.65 8.20 30.74
CA PRO A 725 -5.52 7.15 31.26
C PRO A 725 -6.88 7.71 31.73
N VAL A 726 -7.91 6.87 31.63
CA VAL A 726 -9.22 7.17 32.18
C VAL A 726 -9.32 6.66 33.62
N PHE A 727 -9.55 7.56 34.55
CA PHE A 727 -9.91 7.23 35.94
C PHE A 727 -11.41 7.06 36.04
N THR A 728 -11.86 5.94 36.67
CA THR A 728 -13.28 5.73 37.02
C THR A 728 -13.45 5.77 38.52
N ALA A 729 -14.30 6.68 39.02
CA ALA A 729 -14.49 6.96 40.45
C ALA A 729 -15.15 5.79 41.18
N PRO A 730 -14.49 5.08 42.12
CA PRO A 730 -15.09 3.94 42.81
C PRO A 730 -15.99 4.34 43.98
N GLU A 731 -15.56 5.28 44.82
CA GLU A 731 -16.24 5.72 46.03
C GLU A 731 -15.75 7.11 46.47
N ASN A 732 -16.42 7.75 47.42
CA ASN A 732 -16.01 9.05 47.95
C ASN A 732 -14.60 8.99 48.57
N GLY A 733 -13.77 9.99 48.28
CA GLY A 733 -12.44 10.09 48.85
C GLY A 733 -11.56 11.07 48.09
N GLU A 734 -10.38 11.32 48.65
CA GLU A 734 -9.31 12.03 47.95
C GLU A 734 -8.42 11.01 47.24
N PHE A 735 -8.21 11.21 45.96
CA PHE A 735 -7.37 10.38 45.11
C PHE A 735 -6.15 11.15 44.64
N THR A 736 -5.00 10.52 44.77
CA THR A 736 -3.72 11.09 44.28
C THR A 736 -3.04 10.07 43.40
N TYR A 737 -2.73 10.46 42.18
CA TYR A 737 -1.99 9.67 41.20
C TYR A 737 -0.65 10.32 40.91
N VAL A 738 0.39 9.52 40.75
CA VAL A 738 1.72 9.93 40.33
C VAL A 738 2.01 9.28 39.00
N VAL A 739 2.33 10.09 37.99
CA VAL A 739 2.88 9.58 36.75
C VAL A 739 4.39 9.65 36.79
N THR A 740 5.02 8.55 36.42
CA THR A 740 6.46 8.49 36.16
C THR A 740 6.67 8.35 34.68
N VAL A 741 7.41 9.29 34.10
CA VAL A 741 7.73 9.31 32.67
C VAL A 741 9.20 9.04 32.48
N SER A 742 9.55 8.15 31.54
CA SER A 742 10.93 7.90 31.16
C SER A 742 11.09 8.01 29.65
N ASP A 743 12.18 8.61 29.20
CA ASP A 743 12.60 8.67 27.81
C ASP A 743 13.70 7.65 27.46
N GLY A 744 13.97 6.71 28.38
CA GLY A 744 15.02 5.71 28.26
C GLY A 744 16.37 6.15 28.83
N GLU A 745 16.66 7.47 28.94
CA GLU A 745 17.87 8.05 29.52
C GLU A 745 17.58 8.83 30.79
N GLN A 746 16.47 9.54 30.82
CA GLN A 746 16.01 10.35 31.95
C GLN A 746 14.69 9.81 32.50
N THR A 747 14.39 10.09 33.74
CA THR A 747 13.10 9.76 34.37
C THR A 747 12.70 10.93 35.27
N ASN A 748 11.43 11.36 35.15
CA ASN A 748 10.86 12.37 36.03
C ASN A 748 9.42 11.99 36.38
N SER A 749 8.87 12.59 37.46
CA SER A 749 7.53 12.24 37.96
C SER A 749 6.77 13.48 38.39
N ALA A 750 5.48 13.43 38.21
CA ALA A 750 4.55 14.46 38.67
C ALA A 750 3.33 13.81 39.34
N SER A 751 2.63 14.56 40.18
CA SER A 751 1.43 14.08 40.86
C SER A 751 0.23 14.99 40.62
N VAL A 752 -0.96 14.39 40.59
CA VAL A 752 -2.25 15.07 40.52
C VAL A 752 -3.14 14.53 41.61
N SER A 753 -3.92 15.43 42.27
CA SER A 753 -4.88 15.06 43.30
C SER A 753 -6.24 15.68 42.99
N PHE A 754 -7.31 14.94 43.28
CA PHE A 754 -8.69 15.34 43.07
C PHE A 754 -9.61 14.63 44.05
N PHE A 755 -10.88 15.06 44.15
CA PHE A 755 -11.83 14.52 45.08
C PHE A 755 -12.98 13.82 44.36
N VAL A 756 -13.40 12.69 44.89
CA VAL A 756 -14.68 12.06 44.57
C VAL A 756 -15.63 12.28 45.71
N ALA A 757 -16.76 12.91 45.48
CA ALA A 757 -17.77 13.23 46.47
C ALA A 757 -19.18 12.98 45.95
N ASP A 758 -20.10 12.64 46.83
CA ASP A 758 -21.51 12.44 46.47
C ASP A 758 -22.08 13.68 45.81
N CYS A 759 -22.51 13.53 44.57
CA CYS A 759 -23.27 14.56 43.89
C CYS A 759 -24.69 14.61 44.45
N LEU A 760 -24.91 15.49 45.40
CA LEU A 760 -26.28 15.81 45.84
C LEU A 760 -26.99 16.46 44.65
N SER A 761 -28.13 15.90 44.24
CA SER A 761 -29.02 16.54 43.28
C SER A 761 -29.56 17.82 43.96
N THR A 762 -28.90 18.94 43.71
CA THR A 762 -29.44 20.25 44.00
C THR A 762 -30.27 20.68 42.81
N ASP A 763 -31.52 21.04 43.07
CA ASP A 763 -32.31 21.84 42.12
C ASP A 763 -31.46 22.95 41.56
N GLU A 764 -31.52 23.11 40.23
CA GLU A 764 -30.76 24.05 39.41
C GLU A 764 -30.67 25.45 40.03
N LEU A 765 -29.49 25.78 40.57
CA LEU A 765 -29.08 27.20 40.64
C LEU A 765 -28.37 27.51 39.32
N PRO A 766 -28.67 28.61 38.65
CA PRO A 766 -28.07 28.94 37.36
C PRO A 766 -26.55 28.98 37.49
N GLU A 767 -25.85 28.30 36.58
CA GLU A 767 -24.40 28.39 36.48
C GLU A 767 -24.01 29.86 36.21
N MET A 768 -23.02 30.34 36.96
CA MET A 768 -22.46 31.67 36.72
C MET A 768 -21.64 31.68 35.47
N GLU A 769 -22.13 32.30 34.39
CA GLU A 769 -21.37 32.51 33.18
C GLU A 769 -20.36 33.63 33.36
N ILE A 770 -19.04 33.29 33.18
CA ILE A 770 -17.96 34.27 33.22
C ILE A 770 -17.37 34.44 31.85
N GLY A 771 -17.53 35.61 31.26
CA GLY A 771 -16.92 36.04 30.03
C GLY A 771 -15.65 36.87 30.27
N VAL A 772 -14.65 36.75 29.41
CA VAL A 772 -13.44 37.56 29.40
C VAL A 772 -13.24 38.15 28.00
N PHE A 773 -13.27 39.48 27.87
CA PHE A 773 -13.11 40.15 26.58
C PHE A 773 -12.51 41.57 26.69
N PRO A 774 -11.94 42.11 25.61
CA PRO A 774 -11.61 41.40 24.39
C PRO A 774 -10.52 40.36 24.63
N ASN A 775 -10.54 39.28 23.87
CA ASN A 775 -9.50 38.29 23.82
C ASN A 775 -9.32 37.88 22.34
N PRO A 776 -8.20 38.21 21.68
CA PRO A 776 -6.98 38.90 22.16
C PRO A 776 -7.19 40.34 22.64
N SER A 777 -6.28 40.87 23.47
CA SER A 777 -6.32 42.24 23.99
C SER A 777 -4.92 42.90 24.04
N SER A 778 -4.84 44.15 23.63
CA SER A 778 -3.63 44.99 23.70
C SER A 778 -3.69 46.08 24.77
N SER A 779 -4.78 46.20 25.53
CA SER A 779 -4.95 47.29 26.51
C SER A 779 -5.57 46.82 27.83
N THR A 780 -6.83 46.52 27.85
CA THR A 780 -7.56 46.12 29.08
C THR A 780 -8.52 45.01 28.72
N ILE A 781 -8.53 43.96 29.55
CA ILE A 781 -9.54 42.92 29.53
C ILE A 781 -10.58 43.18 30.60
N GLN A 782 -11.83 42.86 30.29
CA GLN A 782 -12.95 42.97 31.17
C GLN A 782 -13.56 41.62 31.47
N ILE A 783 -13.81 41.36 32.77
CA ILE A 783 -14.50 40.16 33.23
C ILE A 783 -15.96 40.45 33.34
N MET A 784 -16.79 39.75 32.53
CA MET A 784 -18.24 39.83 32.67
C MET A 784 -18.70 38.74 33.63
N LEU A 785 -19.46 39.20 34.64
CA LEU A 785 -20.16 38.36 35.62
C LEU A 785 -21.66 38.55 35.36
N ASP A 786 -22.41 37.47 35.32
CA ASP A 786 -23.83 37.47 35.08
C ASP A 786 -24.67 37.87 36.32
N HIS A 787 -24.02 37.93 37.53
CA HIS A 787 -24.62 38.30 38.82
C HIS A 787 -23.75 39.32 39.59
N GLU A 788 -24.37 40.09 40.50
CA GLU A 788 -23.64 40.92 41.47
C GLU A 788 -22.89 40.04 42.48
N CYS A 789 -21.59 40.24 42.62
CA CYS A 789 -20.75 39.55 43.59
C CYS A 789 -20.31 40.49 44.73
N GLN A 790 -20.04 39.93 45.92
CA GLN A 790 -19.50 40.66 47.07
C GLN A 790 -17.99 40.81 47.03
N TYR A 791 -17.32 39.85 46.41
CA TYR A 791 -15.86 39.80 46.30
C TYR A 791 -15.46 39.22 44.94
N VAL A 792 -14.51 39.87 44.27
CA VAL A 792 -13.88 39.35 43.06
C VAL A 792 -12.38 39.61 43.15
N GLU A 793 -11.59 38.57 42.91
CA GLU A 793 -10.11 38.67 42.78
C GLU A 793 -9.73 38.04 41.43
N ILE A 794 -8.94 38.81 40.67
CA ILE A 794 -8.42 38.37 39.35
C ILE A 794 -6.91 38.30 39.47
N SER A 795 -6.34 37.13 39.15
CA SER A 795 -4.90 36.90 39.10
C SER A 795 -4.50 36.39 37.72
N MET A 796 -3.45 37.01 37.14
CA MET A 796 -2.91 36.62 35.84
C MET A 796 -1.55 35.95 35.99
N PHE A 797 -1.33 34.92 35.25
CA PHE A 797 -0.10 34.13 35.25
C PHE A 797 0.44 34.04 33.82
N ASN A 798 1.79 34.14 33.69
CA ASN A 798 2.45 33.92 32.42
C ASN A 798 2.56 32.38 32.12
N ASN A 799 3.13 32.02 30.97
CA ASN A 799 3.36 30.65 30.55
C ASN A 799 4.35 29.85 31.44
N LEU A 800 5.03 30.53 32.39
CA LEU A 800 5.88 29.92 33.40
C LEU A 800 5.16 29.76 34.77
N GLY A 801 3.86 30.02 34.83
CA GLY A 801 3.07 29.93 36.05
C GLY A 801 3.36 31.06 37.06
N GLN A 802 4.11 32.09 36.66
CA GLN A 802 4.44 33.23 37.55
C GLN A 802 3.28 34.23 37.50
N MET A 803 2.79 34.63 38.67
CA MET A 803 1.79 35.70 38.76
C MET A 803 2.38 37.03 38.30
N VAL A 804 1.82 37.57 37.23
CA VAL A 804 2.24 38.84 36.63
C VAL A 804 1.39 40.04 37.02
N LYS A 805 0.10 39.77 37.34
CA LYS A 805 -0.85 40.80 37.83
C LYS A 805 -1.91 40.18 38.74
N ALA A 806 -2.42 41.04 39.66
CA ALA A 806 -3.62 40.76 40.42
C ALA A 806 -4.40 42.05 40.68
N VAL A 807 -5.76 41.93 40.66
CA VAL A 807 -6.66 43.01 41.05
C VAL A 807 -7.78 42.44 41.94
N VAL A 808 -8.22 43.25 42.91
CA VAL A 808 -9.28 42.84 43.83
C VAL A 808 -10.45 43.85 43.74
N ASN A 809 -11.66 43.32 43.74
CA ASN A 809 -12.88 44.10 43.61
C ASN A 809 -12.92 45.01 42.39
N SER A 810 -12.38 44.54 41.29
CA SER A 810 -12.42 45.15 39.98
C SER A 810 -12.62 44.06 38.91
N THR A 811 -13.44 44.33 37.91
CA THR A 811 -13.65 43.45 36.77
C THR A 811 -12.78 43.84 35.56
N ASP A 812 -11.99 44.90 35.69
CA ASP A 812 -11.08 45.38 34.62
C ASP A 812 -9.64 45.18 35.03
N ILE A 813 -8.84 44.62 34.14
CA ILE A 813 -7.41 44.46 34.32
C ILE A 813 -6.64 44.94 33.10
N SER A 814 -5.71 45.89 33.26
CA SER A 814 -4.89 46.36 32.15
C SER A 814 -3.80 45.34 31.82
N VAL A 815 -3.57 45.12 30.52
CA VAL A 815 -2.53 44.27 29.98
C VAL A 815 -1.46 45.01 29.15
N GLU A 816 -1.54 46.35 29.08
CA GLU A 816 -0.64 47.20 28.27
C GLU A 816 0.86 47.07 28.59
N ASP A 817 1.20 46.62 29.77
CA ASP A 817 2.58 46.45 30.26
C ASP A 817 3.05 45.00 30.22
N LEU A 818 2.23 44.09 29.67
CA LEU A 818 2.58 42.70 29.51
C LEU A 818 3.15 42.45 28.09
N ALA A 819 4.07 41.51 28.00
CA ALA A 819 4.60 41.07 26.70
C ALA A 819 3.50 40.29 25.90
N SER A 820 3.55 40.40 24.56
CA SER A 820 2.66 39.62 23.72
C SER A 820 2.82 38.13 24.02
N GLY A 821 1.71 37.43 24.22
CA GLY A 821 1.73 36.02 24.58
C GLY A 821 0.46 35.53 25.25
N VAL A 822 0.51 34.29 25.67
CA VAL A 822 -0.62 33.59 26.33
C VAL A 822 -0.51 33.73 27.85
N TYR A 823 -1.63 34.08 28.48
CA TYR A 823 -1.73 34.21 29.92
C TYR A 823 -2.93 33.44 30.46
N LEU A 824 -2.78 32.84 31.63
CA LEU A 824 -3.88 32.24 32.38
C LEU A 824 -4.45 33.27 33.36
N VAL A 825 -5.76 33.47 33.34
CA VAL A 825 -6.48 34.33 34.25
C VAL A 825 -7.28 33.49 35.21
N ARG A 826 -6.90 33.53 36.51
CA ARG A 826 -7.71 32.98 37.62
C ARG A 826 -8.64 34.08 38.09
N ILE A 827 -9.92 33.77 38.17
CA ILE A 827 -10.97 34.68 38.64
C ILE A 827 -11.63 34.02 39.85
N ASP A 828 -11.48 34.59 41.05
CA ASP A 828 -12.11 34.15 42.28
C ASP A 828 -13.32 35.06 42.57
N VAL A 829 -14.51 34.50 42.54
CA VAL A 829 -15.77 35.25 42.80
C VAL A 829 -16.47 34.61 43.97
N ASP A 830 -16.56 35.34 45.10
CA ASP A 830 -17.21 34.92 46.35
C ASP A 830 -16.74 33.51 46.82
N GLY A 831 -15.44 33.19 46.58
CA GLY A 831 -14.81 31.94 46.98
C GLY A 831 -14.91 30.80 45.95
N LYS A 832 -15.50 31.05 44.76
CA LYS A 832 -15.46 30.15 43.63
C LYS A 832 -14.39 30.58 42.62
N GLN A 833 -13.58 29.66 42.18
CA GLN A 833 -12.48 29.94 41.23
C GLN A 833 -12.84 29.49 39.85
N PHE A 834 -12.53 30.37 38.87
CA PHE A 834 -12.71 30.16 37.45
C PHE A 834 -11.38 30.46 36.73
N PHE A 835 -11.09 29.75 35.67
CA PHE A 835 -9.88 29.95 34.88
C PHE A 835 -10.25 30.25 33.44
N ARG A 836 -9.54 31.23 32.85
CA ARG A 836 -9.71 31.62 31.45
C ARG A 836 -8.35 31.88 30.83
N LYS A 837 -8.19 31.47 29.59
CA LYS A 837 -7.00 31.74 28.79
C LYS A 837 -7.21 33.02 27.99
N ILE A 838 -6.23 33.90 28.02
CA ILE A 838 -6.25 35.11 27.21
C ILE A 838 -4.99 35.24 26.38
N PHE A 839 -5.11 35.98 25.29
CA PHE A 839 -4.00 36.37 24.43
C PHE A 839 -3.77 37.88 24.58
N VAL A 840 -2.54 38.29 24.89
CA VAL A 840 -2.08 39.68 24.93
C VAL A 840 -1.32 39.92 23.63
N GLU A 841 -1.72 40.98 22.87
CA GLU A 841 -1.09 41.37 21.61
C GLU A 841 0.15 42.22 21.81
#